data_1c2c080bca021cfeb9d0bf87caf1691b
#
_entry.id   1c2c080bca021cfeb9d0bf87caf1691b
#
_cell.length_a   1.000
_cell.length_b   1.000
_cell.length_c   1.000
_cell.angle_alpha   90.00
_cell.angle_beta   90.00
_cell.angle_gamma   90.00
#
_symmetry.space_group_name_H-M   'P 1'
#
loop_
_entity.id
_entity.type
_entity.pdbx_description
1 polymer ?
#
loop_
_entity_poly.entity_id
_entity_poly.type
_entity_poly.pdbx_seq_one_letter_code
_entity_poly.pdbx_strand_id
1 'polypeptide(L)'
;MTILNECPGFNFTKRFPTKAQMKPITGAKMIPVISNHFSVKLGQSASSFTEWTMTFISIENKGSFLANPESIPLSEIPADSNFLINQVYSTNKNSFLKKLGPTFITGLTLYSLGNISKKYEIFEEHSKYILIVVKKNSNFTLEGLLSNSESNMRPQILRFLNASLKNAVKKKGFHSIDRSGKFYKLESPVAFQSGPHRFNILKGFKMTFDIYDQSRLALLVNYSSKICRSQTAWDEIKFYRKQGLRDEEIAEEYLLDHSVLTIYGSQRTYRIDEILYKGRPTDPFPNTKFKNYIDYFETQYRIKIKDSTQFLFVHHKKIIQRDSKGKPVSESIEKIVLLPDLVVLTGLTDEMRSDFRLMKDLGEHTILLPDVRHSQIVNAIQTLESSDSAVPFQVEKQSNKVNGYQLNPPKILTAGSSEMPKNDRINVNKVAKNISMNNWVFVYEPFVDKHVDTVLDNIIKAAGRYKLDIKEPAVFSLQKNMSPTQLMDEIKKSKRAPNPSMVFFFVGRRIASQLYKSMKSFFNERGIATQFFVSFNPNKDATNLSKFGNLGLQMLTKLGGNIWMIEKSLPNSLVVGADVSNSKKGSVISLTGQFDSNFSKIYSSVRIVKKIEKDIMSGVSDMTIEIVEGYKKAMGSIPKTVVFYRDGASEGQLKSLLDQEVKKIEEKLFLKYGEQKPKLIFIVVNKKIDDFFSTTGGAARNPEGGLIVNDQCVKSDYANFFMVAQKVTQGTARPTHYSVLYNDTTMEMSELTNLTYSLTWNYSNWMGPVKVPSPVQ
;
A
#
# COMPACT_ATOMS: atom_id res chain seq x y z
N MET A 1 0.17 27.96 16.25
CA MET A 1 -1.20 27.95 16.81
C MET A 1 -1.78 29.36 17.01
N THR A 2 -1.01 30.42 16.90
CA THR A 2 -1.42 31.76 17.31
C THR A 2 -1.95 32.67 16.19
N ILE A 3 -1.76 32.34 14.92
CA ILE A 3 -2.13 33.26 13.80
C ILE A 3 -3.58 33.09 13.34
N LEU A 4 -4.27 32.02 13.66
CA LEU A 4 -5.60 31.70 13.12
C LEU A 4 -6.78 32.09 14.01
N ASN A 5 -6.53 32.39 15.28
CA ASN A 5 -7.56 33.01 16.14
C ASN A 5 -7.84 34.47 15.76
N GLU A 6 -7.08 35.04 14.82
CA GLU A 6 -7.17 36.43 14.37
C GLU A 6 -7.90 36.62 13.04
N CYS A 7 -8.38 35.53 12.39
CA CYS A 7 -9.20 35.63 11.18
C CYS A 7 -10.70 35.64 11.57
N PRO A 8 -11.38 36.78 11.63
CA PRO A 8 -12.80 36.82 11.91
C PRO A 8 -13.57 36.07 10.82
N GLY A 9 -14.39 35.09 11.21
CA GLY A 9 -15.23 34.32 10.30
C GLY A 9 -14.75 32.92 9.92
N PHE A 10 -13.51 32.52 10.20
CA PHE A 10 -13.05 31.16 9.91
C PHE A 10 -13.44 30.19 11.04
N ASN A 11 -14.37 29.29 10.77
CA ASN A 11 -14.76 28.23 11.70
C ASN A 11 -14.61 26.86 11.05
N PHE A 12 -13.47 26.19 11.30
CA PHE A 12 -13.27 24.80 10.89
C PHE A 12 -14.01 23.88 11.85
N THR A 13 -15.24 23.56 11.53
CA THR A 13 -15.97 22.48 12.22
C THR A 13 -15.57 21.15 11.63
N LYS A 14 -15.03 20.24 12.46
CA LYS A 14 -14.72 18.87 12.06
C LYS A 14 -16.00 18.17 11.59
N ARG A 15 -16.16 17.99 10.29
CA ARG A 15 -17.29 17.27 9.72
C ARG A 15 -16.82 15.95 9.12
N PHE A 16 -16.88 14.88 9.93
CA PHE A 16 -16.91 13.55 9.37
C PHE A 16 -18.33 13.26 8.86
N PRO A 17 -18.51 13.03 7.55
CA PRO A 17 -19.76 12.50 7.06
C PRO A 17 -20.03 11.17 7.75
N THR A 18 -21.22 11.00 8.34
CA THR A 18 -21.58 9.76 9.03
C THR A 18 -22.06 8.70 8.05
N LYS A 19 -22.02 7.43 8.46
CA LYS A 19 -22.59 6.32 7.67
C LYS A 19 -24.09 6.54 7.38
N ALA A 20 -24.83 7.16 8.28
CA ALA A 20 -26.24 7.48 8.09
C ALA A 20 -26.52 8.36 6.86
N GLN A 21 -25.53 9.12 6.38
CA GLN A 21 -25.60 9.88 5.13
C GLN A 21 -25.38 9.04 3.87
N MET A 22 -24.94 7.77 4.03
CA MET A 22 -24.77 6.82 2.93
C MET A 22 -26.10 6.09 2.65
N LYS A 23 -27.06 6.79 2.09
CA LYS A 23 -28.33 6.20 1.61
C LYS A 23 -28.07 5.17 0.50
N PRO A 24 -29.03 4.26 0.21
CA PRO A 24 -29.00 3.42 -0.97
C PRO A 24 -28.66 4.24 -2.21
N ILE A 25 -27.77 3.73 -3.05
CA ILE A 25 -27.29 4.47 -4.24
C ILE A 25 -28.44 4.54 -5.25
N THR A 26 -28.97 5.74 -5.44
CA THR A 26 -30.11 5.99 -6.32
C THR A 26 -29.76 5.55 -7.74
N GLY A 27 -30.66 4.78 -8.36
CA GLY A 27 -30.51 4.30 -9.74
C GLY A 27 -29.55 3.11 -9.92
N ALA A 28 -28.95 2.60 -8.85
CA ALA A 28 -28.12 1.39 -8.91
C ALA A 28 -28.95 0.13 -8.59
N LYS A 29 -28.66 -0.96 -9.29
CA LYS A 29 -29.24 -2.28 -9.02
C LYS A 29 -28.60 -2.89 -7.79
N MET A 30 -29.37 -3.19 -6.76
CA MET A 30 -28.89 -3.94 -5.60
C MET A 30 -28.64 -5.40 -5.98
N ILE A 31 -27.47 -5.92 -5.63
CA ILE A 31 -27.06 -7.32 -5.86
C ILE A 31 -26.45 -7.90 -4.59
N PRO A 32 -26.78 -9.14 -4.21
CA PRO A 32 -26.10 -9.81 -3.12
C PRO A 32 -24.69 -10.25 -3.54
N VAL A 33 -23.72 -10.03 -2.67
CA VAL A 33 -22.33 -10.50 -2.84
C VAL A 33 -21.84 -11.20 -1.59
N ILE A 34 -20.85 -12.06 -1.75
CA ILE A 34 -20.16 -12.74 -0.64
C ILE A 34 -18.90 -11.94 -0.33
N SER A 35 -18.71 -11.58 0.94
CA SER A 35 -17.49 -10.97 1.42
C SER A 35 -16.56 -12.02 2.05
N ASN A 36 -15.29 -11.72 2.22
CA ASN A 36 -14.36 -12.57 2.98
C ASN A 36 -14.34 -12.27 4.49
N HIS A 37 -15.45 -11.77 5.00
CA HIS A 37 -15.72 -11.59 6.41
C HIS A 37 -16.56 -12.76 6.94
N PHE A 38 -16.26 -13.18 8.15
CA PHE A 38 -16.94 -14.28 8.83
C PHE A 38 -17.47 -13.80 10.17
N SER A 39 -18.73 -14.00 10.44
CA SER A 39 -19.35 -13.63 11.70
C SER A 39 -18.71 -14.39 12.85
N VAL A 40 -18.56 -13.74 13.98
CA VAL A 40 -17.90 -14.26 15.17
C VAL A 40 -18.85 -14.22 16.35
N LYS A 41 -19.01 -15.38 17.00
CA LYS A 41 -19.69 -15.50 18.29
C LYS A 41 -18.64 -15.61 19.39
N LEU A 42 -18.87 -14.91 20.48
CA LEU A 42 -18.01 -14.99 21.65
C LEU A 42 -18.49 -16.08 22.57
N GLY A 43 -17.58 -16.92 23.06
CA GLY A 43 -17.91 -18.00 24.00
C GLY A 43 -18.36 -17.42 25.36
N GLN A 44 -19.18 -18.16 26.10
CA GLN A 44 -19.64 -17.74 27.45
C GLN A 44 -18.49 -17.46 28.41
N SER A 45 -17.35 -18.21 28.28
CA SER A 45 -16.13 -17.96 29.04
C SER A 45 -15.43 -16.64 28.71
N ALA A 46 -15.79 -16.00 27.61
CA ALA A 46 -15.20 -14.75 27.11
C ALA A 46 -16.08 -13.51 27.40
N SER A 47 -17.10 -13.64 28.25
CA SER A 47 -17.98 -12.52 28.61
C SER A 47 -17.21 -11.36 29.27
N SER A 48 -16.09 -11.65 29.93
CA SER A 48 -15.18 -10.65 30.50
C SER A 48 -13.73 -11.06 30.39
N PHE A 49 -12.83 -10.08 30.36
CA PHE A 49 -11.39 -10.31 30.42
C PHE A 49 -10.69 -9.19 31.19
N THR A 50 -9.49 -9.51 31.68
CA THR A 50 -8.64 -8.58 32.43
C THR A 50 -7.36 -8.32 31.63
N GLU A 51 -6.98 -7.07 31.48
CA GLU A 51 -5.72 -6.64 30.87
C GLU A 51 -4.65 -6.44 31.96
N TRP A 52 -3.47 -6.98 31.72
CA TRP A 52 -2.32 -6.92 32.60
C TRP A 52 -1.10 -6.37 31.86
N THR A 53 -0.30 -5.56 32.53
CA THR A 53 1.02 -5.17 32.06
C THR A 53 2.06 -6.08 32.68
N MET A 54 2.93 -6.66 31.91
CA MET A 54 4.07 -7.46 32.37
C MET A 54 5.29 -6.57 32.47
N THR A 55 5.95 -6.61 33.62
CA THR A 55 7.18 -5.89 33.88
C THR A 55 8.16 -6.75 34.71
N PHE A 56 9.45 -6.44 34.59
CA PHE A 56 10.48 -7.00 35.46
C PHE A 56 10.86 -5.97 36.48
N ILE A 57 11.04 -6.41 37.71
CA ILE A 57 11.67 -5.62 38.76
C ILE A 57 12.96 -6.32 39.23
N SER A 58 13.93 -5.57 39.72
CA SER A 58 15.10 -6.14 40.38
C SER A 58 14.66 -6.86 41.66
N ILE A 59 15.41 -7.92 42.06
CA ILE A 59 15.12 -8.64 43.28
C ILE A 59 15.24 -7.73 44.51
N GLU A 60 16.15 -6.75 44.46
CA GLU A 60 16.36 -5.73 45.51
C GLU A 60 15.12 -4.87 45.75
N ASN A 61 14.34 -4.59 44.71
CA ASN A 61 13.12 -3.76 44.78
C ASN A 61 11.85 -4.55 45.13
N LYS A 62 11.95 -5.85 45.40
CA LYS A 62 10.80 -6.71 45.76
C LYS A 62 10.04 -6.19 46.99
N GLY A 63 10.76 -5.79 48.04
CA GLY A 63 10.14 -5.27 49.25
C GLY A 63 9.39 -3.95 49.06
N SER A 64 9.97 -3.04 48.31
CA SER A 64 9.37 -1.74 48.00
C SER A 64 8.13 -1.91 47.07
N PHE A 65 8.18 -2.83 46.11
CA PHE A 65 7.03 -3.16 45.27
C PHE A 65 5.87 -3.76 46.07
N LEU A 66 6.15 -4.71 46.95
CA LEU A 66 5.12 -5.32 47.80
C LEU A 66 4.44 -4.31 48.72
N ALA A 67 5.17 -3.27 49.17
CA ALA A 67 4.67 -2.18 50.01
C ALA A 67 3.78 -1.21 49.19
N ASN A 68 4.17 -0.90 47.96
CA ASN A 68 3.40 -0.01 47.04
C ASN A 68 3.58 -0.38 45.56
N PRO A 69 2.72 -1.24 44.98
CA PRO A 69 2.81 -1.70 43.61
C PRO A 69 2.72 -0.61 42.56
N GLU A 70 2.22 0.58 42.90
CA GLU A 70 2.02 1.69 41.95
C GLU A 70 3.25 2.62 41.86
N SER A 71 4.25 2.45 42.76
CA SER A 71 5.39 3.38 42.90
C SER A 71 6.62 3.04 42.07
N ILE A 72 6.65 1.92 41.33
CA ILE A 72 7.85 1.52 40.61
C ILE A 72 7.85 2.15 39.20
N PRO A 73 8.89 2.94 38.87
CA PRO A 73 9.00 3.49 37.52
C PRO A 73 9.23 2.36 36.52
N LEU A 74 8.51 2.39 35.41
CA LEU A 74 8.67 1.50 34.23
C LEU A 74 10.07 1.63 33.57
N SER A 75 10.96 2.43 34.10
CA SER A 75 12.31 2.72 33.58
C SER A 75 13.34 1.61 33.78
N GLU A 76 13.07 0.63 34.64
CA GLU A 76 13.97 -0.48 34.91
C GLU A 76 13.78 -1.73 34.07
N ILE A 77 12.98 -1.63 32.99
CA ILE A 77 12.71 -2.77 32.11
C ILE A 77 13.97 -3.11 31.30
N PRO A 78 14.53 -4.32 31.39
CA PRO A 78 15.68 -4.72 30.58
C PRO A 78 15.42 -4.58 29.10
N ALA A 79 16.42 -4.20 28.31
CA ALA A 79 16.31 -4.06 26.86
C ALA A 79 15.76 -5.32 26.17
N ASP A 80 16.05 -6.51 26.72
CA ASP A 80 15.59 -7.81 26.23
C ASP A 80 14.27 -8.29 26.85
N SER A 81 13.51 -7.41 27.53
CA SER A 81 12.31 -7.79 28.27
C SER A 81 11.27 -8.58 27.48
N ASN A 82 11.07 -8.26 26.21
CA ASN A 82 10.14 -9.02 25.34
C ASN A 82 10.59 -10.48 25.11
N PHE A 83 11.89 -10.71 25.00
CA PHE A 83 12.44 -12.06 24.85
C PHE A 83 12.31 -12.84 26.16
N LEU A 84 12.72 -12.23 27.26
CA LEU A 84 12.64 -12.82 28.60
C LEU A 84 11.19 -13.12 29.01
N ILE A 85 10.24 -12.20 28.76
CA ILE A 85 8.83 -12.41 29.03
C ILE A 85 8.28 -13.60 28.24
N ASN A 86 8.58 -13.70 26.95
CA ASN A 86 8.13 -14.81 26.14
C ASN A 86 8.76 -16.14 26.61
N GLN A 87 10.01 -16.12 27.04
CA GLN A 87 10.69 -17.27 27.61
C GLN A 87 10.04 -17.71 28.93
N VAL A 88 9.89 -16.78 29.90
CA VAL A 88 9.24 -17.06 31.18
C VAL A 88 7.80 -17.54 30.99
N TYR A 89 7.03 -16.89 30.11
CA TYR A 89 5.66 -17.30 29.82
C TYR A 89 5.60 -18.71 29.20
N SER A 90 6.47 -19.04 28.27
CA SER A 90 6.49 -20.37 27.63
C SER A 90 6.90 -21.46 28.60
N THR A 91 7.86 -21.21 29.48
CA THR A 91 8.35 -22.15 30.49
C THR A 91 7.34 -22.37 31.61
N ASN A 92 6.60 -21.31 32.01
CA ASN A 92 5.71 -21.32 33.16
C ASN A 92 4.21 -21.27 32.82
N LYS A 93 3.84 -21.72 31.62
CA LYS A 93 2.47 -21.64 31.12
C LYS A 93 1.43 -22.26 32.08
N ASN A 94 1.75 -23.35 32.74
CA ASN A 94 0.88 -23.97 33.73
C ASN A 94 0.68 -23.11 34.99
N SER A 95 1.71 -22.37 35.41
CA SER A 95 1.62 -21.43 36.54
C SER A 95 0.71 -20.25 36.18
N PHE A 96 0.83 -19.71 34.97
CA PHE A 96 -0.07 -18.67 34.48
C PHE A 96 -1.51 -19.15 34.42
N LEU A 97 -1.75 -20.34 33.86
CA LEU A 97 -3.08 -20.94 33.80
C LEU A 97 -3.67 -21.14 35.21
N LYS A 98 -2.88 -21.63 36.17
CA LYS A 98 -3.34 -21.86 37.56
C LYS A 98 -3.65 -20.57 38.30
N LYS A 99 -2.88 -19.51 38.08
CA LYS A 99 -3.01 -18.22 38.82
C LYS A 99 -4.02 -17.26 38.18
N LEU A 100 -4.09 -17.22 36.85
CA LEU A 100 -4.84 -16.23 36.06
C LEU A 100 -5.85 -16.82 35.08
N GLY A 101 -6.00 -18.16 35.06
CA GLY A 101 -6.83 -18.83 34.05
C GLY A 101 -6.21 -18.80 32.65
N PRO A 102 -6.97 -19.05 31.60
CA PRO A 102 -6.49 -18.98 30.23
C PRO A 102 -5.95 -17.59 29.91
N THR A 103 -4.70 -17.52 29.43
CA THR A 103 -3.98 -16.27 29.18
C THR A 103 -3.48 -16.18 27.75
N PHE A 104 -3.44 -14.96 27.24
CA PHE A 104 -2.95 -14.62 25.89
C PHE A 104 -1.98 -13.44 26.00
N ILE A 105 -0.86 -13.52 25.29
CA ILE A 105 0.21 -12.52 25.39
C ILE A 105 0.44 -11.78 24.07
N THR A 106 0.66 -10.48 24.14
CA THR A 106 1.10 -9.66 23.01
C THR A 106 2.05 -8.55 23.49
N GLY A 107 3.34 -8.68 23.17
CA GLY A 107 4.37 -7.78 23.68
C GLY A 107 4.44 -7.84 25.21
N LEU A 108 4.32 -6.70 25.86
CA LEU A 108 4.32 -6.53 27.31
C LEU A 108 2.92 -6.65 27.95
N THR A 109 1.89 -6.92 27.14
CA THR A 109 0.51 -7.04 27.62
C THR A 109 0.10 -8.50 27.69
N LEU A 110 -0.49 -8.90 28.81
CA LEU A 110 -1.12 -10.19 29.02
C LEU A 110 -2.62 -9.97 29.20
N TYR A 111 -3.41 -10.81 28.60
CA TYR A 111 -4.85 -10.86 28.79
C TYR A 111 -5.23 -12.17 29.47
N SER A 112 -6.10 -12.13 30.47
CA SER A 112 -6.69 -13.31 31.10
C SER A 112 -8.20 -13.26 30.93
N LEU A 113 -8.83 -14.44 30.73
CA LEU A 113 -10.28 -14.55 30.72
C LEU A 113 -10.84 -14.43 32.13
N GLY A 114 -12.01 -13.78 32.25
CA GLY A 114 -12.69 -13.56 33.50
C GLY A 114 -12.29 -12.26 34.23
N ASN A 115 -13.09 -11.91 35.23
CA ASN A 115 -12.83 -10.79 36.10
C ASN A 115 -11.98 -11.24 37.28
N ILE A 116 -10.73 -10.84 37.33
CA ILE A 116 -9.79 -11.20 38.41
C ILE A 116 -9.66 -10.03 39.37
N SER A 117 -9.95 -10.26 40.65
CA SER A 117 -9.93 -9.23 41.70
C SER A 117 -8.52 -8.81 42.13
N LYS A 118 -7.51 -9.64 41.86
CA LYS A 118 -6.12 -9.38 42.25
C LYS A 118 -5.55 -8.17 41.50
N LYS A 119 -4.75 -7.34 42.20
CA LYS A 119 -4.08 -6.17 41.63
C LYS A 119 -2.78 -6.53 40.91
N TYR A 120 -2.10 -7.58 41.35
CA TYR A 120 -0.87 -8.07 40.72
C TYR A 120 -0.67 -9.56 41.00
N GLU A 121 0.17 -10.23 40.19
CA GLU A 121 0.69 -11.58 40.41
C GLU A 121 2.18 -11.61 40.11
N ILE A 122 2.92 -12.35 40.95
CA ILE A 122 4.35 -12.56 40.79
C ILE A 122 4.55 -13.95 40.13
N PHE A 123 5.28 -13.94 39.04
CA PHE A 123 5.79 -15.12 38.39
C PHE A 123 7.32 -15.09 38.51
N GLU A 124 7.94 -16.16 38.48
CA GLU A 124 9.31 -16.55 38.55
C GLU A 124 10.42 -15.50 38.74
N GLU A 125 11.37 -15.85 39.60
CA GLU A 125 12.63 -15.14 39.82
C GLU A 125 13.69 -15.66 38.84
N HIS A 126 14.21 -14.76 37.99
CA HIS A 126 15.44 -15.01 37.26
C HIS A 126 16.57 -14.31 38.02
N SER A 127 17.77 -14.85 38.09
CA SER A 127 18.92 -14.47 38.96
C SER A 127 19.09 -12.99 39.36
N LYS A 128 18.45 -12.05 38.64
CA LYS A 128 18.49 -10.59 38.93
C LYS A 128 17.12 -9.91 38.87
N TYR A 129 16.08 -10.56 38.30
CA TYR A 129 14.79 -9.94 38.03
C TYR A 129 13.62 -10.85 38.41
N ILE A 130 12.54 -10.25 38.86
CA ILE A 130 11.26 -10.92 39.10
C ILE A 130 10.27 -10.44 38.04
N LEU A 131 9.61 -11.36 37.35
CA LEU A 131 8.50 -11.03 36.46
C LEU A 131 7.25 -10.78 37.28
N ILE A 132 6.72 -9.57 37.17
CA ILE A 132 5.46 -9.16 37.79
C ILE A 132 4.44 -8.85 36.70
N VAL A 133 3.22 -9.26 36.93
CA VAL A 133 2.07 -8.94 36.12
C VAL A 133 1.19 -8.02 36.93
N VAL A 134 1.05 -6.78 36.51
CA VAL A 134 0.26 -5.75 37.19
C VAL A 134 -1.03 -5.53 36.44
N LYS A 135 -2.17 -5.63 37.14
CA LYS A 135 -3.49 -5.38 36.58
C LYS A 135 -3.60 -3.92 36.12
N LYS A 136 -3.90 -3.70 34.87
CA LYS A 136 -4.30 -2.40 34.37
C LYS A 136 -5.77 -2.19 34.73
N ASN A 137 -6.14 -1.03 35.23
CA ASN A 137 -7.40 -0.69 35.87
C ASN A 137 -8.69 -0.95 35.07
N SER A 138 -8.83 -2.08 34.35
CA SER A 138 -9.99 -2.34 33.52
C SER A 138 -10.32 -3.82 33.45
N ASN A 139 -11.45 -4.17 34.01
CA ASN A 139 -12.17 -5.36 33.63
C ASN A 139 -13.09 -4.99 32.48
N PHE A 140 -13.04 -5.75 31.40
CA PHE A 140 -13.82 -5.48 30.21
C PHE A 140 -14.91 -6.54 30.10
N THR A 141 -16.14 -6.10 29.84
CA THR A 141 -17.22 -6.99 29.39
C THR A 141 -17.37 -6.85 27.86
N LEU A 142 -17.48 -7.96 27.17
CA LEU A 142 -17.59 -7.93 25.70
C LEU A 142 -18.93 -7.35 25.23
N GLU A 143 -19.99 -7.49 26.00
CA GLU A 143 -21.30 -6.89 25.70
C GLU A 143 -21.29 -5.35 25.84
N GLY A 144 -20.65 -4.82 26.89
CA GLY A 144 -20.48 -3.37 27.07
C GLY A 144 -19.65 -2.70 25.97
N LEU A 145 -18.85 -3.47 25.29
CA LEU A 145 -17.92 -3.01 24.25
C LEU A 145 -18.51 -3.05 22.83
N LEU A 146 -19.51 -3.89 22.61
CA LEU A 146 -20.30 -3.92 21.39
C LEU A 146 -21.45 -2.90 21.46
N SER A 147 -21.84 -2.47 22.66
CA SER A 147 -22.78 -1.36 22.84
C SER A 147 -22.05 -0.01 22.72
N ASN A 148 -22.71 0.98 22.13
CA ASN A 148 -22.13 2.29 21.76
C ASN A 148 -21.55 3.13 22.92
N SER A 149 -21.73 2.71 24.17
CA SER A 149 -21.32 3.48 25.36
C SER A 149 -19.82 3.52 25.63
N GLU A 150 -19.02 2.63 25.03
CA GLU A 150 -17.60 2.48 25.35
C GLU A 150 -16.70 2.42 24.10
N SER A 151 -16.94 3.26 23.09
CA SER A 151 -16.18 3.29 21.82
C SER A 151 -14.65 3.40 22.00
N ASN A 152 -14.19 3.99 23.11
CA ASN A 152 -12.78 4.12 23.44
C ASN A 152 -12.07 2.77 23.75
N MET A 153 -12.84 1.70 23.96
CA MET A 153 -12.32 0.40 24.38
C MET A 153 -12.20 -0.62 23.24
N ARG A 154 -12.75 -0.33 22.06
CA ARG A 154 -12.66 -1.21 20.87
C ARG A 154 -11.22 -1.66 20.54
N PRO A 155 -10.19 -0.79 20.62
CA PRO A 155 -8.82 -1.21 20.33
C PRO A 155 -8.29 -2.30 21.29
N GLN A 156 -8.71 -2.29 22.56
CA GLN A 156 -8.27 -3.28 23.55
C GLN A 156 -8.84 -4.66 23.26
N ILE A 157 -10.13 -4.72 22.88
CA ILE A 157 -10.77 -6.00 22.52
C ILE A 157 -10.13 -6.58 21.27
N LEU A 158 -9.97 -5.77 20.23
CA LEU A 158 -9.35 -6.24 19.00
C LEU A 158 -7.93 -6.75 19.26
N ARG A 159 -7.17 -6.11 20.17
CA ARG A 159 -5.86 -6.63 20.60
C ARG A 159 -5.99 -7.98 21.29
N PHE A 160 -6.92 -8.13 22.23
CA PHE A 160 -7.19 -9.39 22.92
C PHE A 160 -7.57 -10.50 21.93
N LEU A 161 -8.56 -10.25 21.08
CA LEU A 161 -9.02 -11.24 20.10
C LEU A 161 -7.91 -11.61 19.09
N ASN A 162 -7.15 -10.63 18.61
CA ASN A 162 -6.03 -10.90 17.70
C ASN A 162 -4.86 -11.62 18.40
N ALA A 163 -4.65 -11.42 19.70
CA ALA A 163 -3.67 -12.18 20.47
C ALA A 163 -4.11 -13.64 20.64
N SER A 164 -5.39 -13.89 20.96
CA SER A 164 -5.93 -15.24 21.06
C SER A 164 -5.93 -15.96 19.71
N LEU A 165 -6.30 -15.28 18.63
CA LEU A 165 -6.21 -15.80 17.26
C LEU A 165 -4.78 -16.22 16.90
N LYS A 166 -3.80 -15.38 17.18
CA LYS A 166 -2.38 -15.69 16.94
C LYS A 166 -1.95 -16.97 17.63
N ASN A 167 -2.40 -17.20 18.86
CA ASN A 167 -2.09 -18.42 19.60
C ASN A 167 -2.78 -19.64 18.97
N ALA A 168 -4.06 -19.51 18.57
CA ALA A 168 -4.81 -20.59 17.92
C ALA A 168 -4.16 -21.00 16.59
N VAL A 169 -3.83 -20.02 15.76
CA VAL A 169 -3.20 -20.23 14.44
C VAL A 169 -1.80 -20.84 14.59
N LYS A 170 -1.02 -20.43 15.62
CA LYS A 170 0.31 -20.99 15.90
C LYS A 170 0.25 -22.46 16.27
N LYS A 171 -0.75 -22.90 17.07
CA LYS A 171 -0.97 -24.32 17.41
C LYS A 171 -1.24 -25.20 16.18
N LYS A 172 -1.65 -24.59 15.05
CA LYS A 172 -1.88 -25.27 13.76
C LYS A 172 -0.66 -25.25 12.81
N GLY A 173 0.52 -24.90 13.33
CA GLY A 173 1.77 -24.87 12.56
C GLY A 173 1.92 -23.64 11.66
N PHE A 174 1.12 -22.59 11.87
CA PHE A 174 1.31 -21.33 11.15
C PHE A 174 2.14 -20.36 12.00
N HIS A 175 3.02 -19.63 11.36
CA HIS A 175 3.94 -18.69 11.99
C HIS A 175 3.71 -17.26 11.50
N SER A 176 3.71 -16.31 12.43
CA SER A 176 3.72 -14.89 12.10
C SER A 176 5.16 -14.42 11.99
N ILE A 177 5.58 -14.04 10.80
CA ILE A 177 6.95 -13.59 10.50
C ILE A 177 7.13 -12.07 10.60
N ASP A 178 6.02 -11.35 10.65
CA ASP A 178 5.96 -9.89 10.79
C ASP A 178 4.74 -9.47 11.61
N ARG A 179 4.50 -8.15 11.70
CA ARG A 179 3.36 -7.57 12.46
C ARG A 179 2.11 -7.34 11.61
N SER A 180 2.07 -7.83 10.37
CA SER A 180 0.99 -7.54 9.42
C SER A 180 -0.31 -8.34 9.62
N GLY A 181 -0.36 -9.23 10.61
CA GLY A 181 -1.48 -10.18 10.80
C GLY A 181 -1.49 -11.33 9.79
N LYS A 182 -0.36 -11.55 9.10
CA LYS A 182 -0.18 -12.66 8.16
C LYS A 182 0.51 -13.83 8.84
N PHE A 183 0.02 -15.02 8.53
CA PHE A 183 0.49 -16.28 9.09
C PHE A 183 0.82 -17.25 7.95
N TYR A 184 1.99 -17.87 7.99
CA TYR A 184 2.50 -18.74 6.94
C TYR A 184 2.92 -20.10 7.46
N LYS A 185 2.76 -21.15 6.65
CA LYS A 185 3.39 -22.45 6.88
C LYS A 185 4.83 -22.37 6.38
N LEU A 186 5.78 -22.47 7.30
CA LEU A 186 7.21 -22.35 6.99
C LEU A 186 7.84 -23.68 6.61
N GLU A 187 7.30 -24.79 7.10
CA GLU A 187 7.84 -26.15 6.94
C GLU A 187 7.58 -26.76 5.55
N SER A 188 6.62 -26.23 4.79
CA SER A 188 6.24 -26.74 3.47
C SER A 188 6.13 -25.63 2.41
N PRO A 189 7.26 -24.98 2.06
CA PRO A 189 7.26 -24.00 0.98
C PRO A 189 7.05 -24.69 -0.37
N VAL A 190 6.42 -24.00 -1.31
CA VAL A 190 6.37 -24.43 -2.71
C VAL A 190 7.65 -23.96 -3.38
N ALA A 191 8.52 -24.90 -3.73
CA ALA A 191 9.73 -24.61 -4.48
C ALA A 191 9.39 -24.25 -5.94
N PHE A 192 10.00 -23.20 -6.46
CA PHE A 192 9.76 -22.71 -7.81
C PHE A 192 11.04 -22.16 -8.41
N GLN A 193 11.27 -22.43 -9.70
CA GLN A 193 12.42 -21.92 -10.44
C GLN A 193 11.99 -21.31 -11.76
N SER A 194 12.53 -20.12 -12.09
CA SER A 194 12.38 -19.49 -13.39
C SER A 194 13.73 -18.88 -13.80
N GLY A 195 14.30 -19.40 -14.90
CA GLY A 195 15.64 -19.06 -15.33
C GLY A 195 16.69 -19.37 -14.24
N PRO A 196 17.57 -18.42 -13.90
CA PRO A 196 18.60 -18.60 -12.87
C PRO A 196 18.03 -18.44 -11.44
N HIS A 197 16.81 -17.94 -11.29
CA HIS A 197 16.24 -17.58 -10.00
C HIS A 197 15.47 -18.75 -9.39
N ARG A 198 15.75 -19.02 -8.12
CA ARG A 198 15.07 -20.05 -7.33
C ARG A 198 14.33 -19.41 -6.17
N PHE A 199 13.10 -19.84 -5.96
CA PHE A 199 12.20 -19.27 -4.95
C PHE A 199 11.56 -20.36 -4.09
N ASN A 200 11.25 -19.97 -2.86
CA ASN A 200 10.36 -20.66 -1.96
C ASN A 200 9.12 -19.79 -1.74
N ILE A 201 7.95 -20.29 -2.13
CA ILE A 201 6.68 -19.57 -1.95
C ILE A 201 6.01 -20.11 -0.69
N LEU A 202 5.95 -19.26 0.34
CA LEU A 202 5.26 -19.57 1.58
C LEU A 202 3.77 -19.29 1.39
N LYS A 203 2.93 -20.29 1.63
CA LYS A 203 1.47 -20.16 1.60
C LYS A 203 0.92 -19.89 2.99
N GLY A 204 -0.10 -19.04 3.08
CA GLY A 204 -0.67 -18.66 4.36
C GLY A 204 -1.91 -17.78 4.23
N PHE A 205 -2.26 -17.13 5.33
CA PHE A 205 -3.45 -16.32 5.43
C PHE A 205 -3.17 -15.03 6.19
N LYS A 206 -3.81 -13.95 5.79
CA LYS A 206 -4.03 -12.81 6.66
C LYS A 206 -5.34 -13.04 7.41
N MET A 207 -5.30 -12.90 8.73
CA MET A 207 -6.46 -13.05 9.60
C MET A 207 -6.46 -11.91 10.61
N THR A 208 -7.58 -11.20 10.72
CA THR A 208 -7.71 -10.04 11.62
C THR A 208 -9.14 -9.88 12.05
N PHE A 209 -9.37 -9.76 13.35
CA PHE A 209 -10.66 -9.34 13.87
C PHE A 209 -10.87 -7.85 13.64
N ASP A 210 -12.09 -7.48 13.27
CA ASP A 210 -12.53 -6.10 13.21
C ASP A 210 -14.02 -5.96 13.59
N ILE A 211 -14.41 -4.73 13.93
CA ILE A 211 -15.78 -4.40 14.31
C ILE A 211 -16.38 -3.52 13.22
N TYR A 212 -17.45 -4.00 12.64
CA TYR A 212 -18.21 -3.34 11.58
C TYR A 212 -19.59 -2.95 12.13
N ASP A 213 -20.18 -1.94 11.53
CA ASP A 213 -21.56 -1.55 11.77
C ASP A 213 -21.93 -1.45 13.26
N GLN A 214 -21.16 -0.67 14.00
CA GLN A 214 -21.29 -0.36 15.43
C GLN A 214 -21.10 -1.53 16.41
N SER A 215 -21.54 -2.74 16.08
CA SER A 215 -21.53 -3.88 17.02
C SER A 215 -21.16 -5.24 16.39
N ARG A 216 -21.03 -5.30 15.07
CA ARG A 216 -20.80 -6.57 14.39
C ARG A 216 -19.33 -6.94 14.39
N LEU A 217 -18.96 -7.90 15.23
CA LEU A 217 -17.62 -8.49 15.23
C LEU A 217 -17.50 -9.49 14.07
N ALA A 218 -16.47 -9.35 13.26
CA ALA A 218 -16.16 -10.30 12.21
C ALA A 218 -14.66 -10.60 12.13
N LEU A 219 -14.31 -11.79 11.62
CA LEU A 219 -12.98 -12.18 11.25
C LEU A 219 -12.80 -11.97 9.74
N LEU A 220 -11.94 -11.03 9.36
CA LEU A 220 -11.47 -10.87 7.99
C LEU A 220 -10.40 -11.92 7.71
N VAL A 221 -10.60 -12.74 6.69
CA VAL A 221 -9.64 -13.75 6.27
C VAL A 221 -9.32 -13.59 4.79
N ASN A 222 -8.03 -13.53 4.47
CA ASN A 222 -7.59 -13.50 3.09
C ASN A 222 -6.39 -14.42 2.87
N TYR A 223 -6.35 -15.10 1.72
CA TYR A 223 -5.19 -15.89 1.32
C TYR A 223 -3.99 -14.97 1.05
N SER A 224 -2.83 -15.36 1.52
CA SER A 224 -1.58 -14.63 1.34
C SER A 224 -0.46 -15.59 0.94
N SER A 225 0.38 -15.15 0.03
CA SER A 225 1.63 -15.84 -0.29
C SER A 225 2.81 -14.89 -0.05
N LYS A 226 3.96 -15.43 0.35
CA LYS A 226 5.20 -14.68 0.46
C LYS A 226 6.29 -15.36 -0.35
N ILE A 227 6.89 -14.61 -1.24
CA ILE A 227 8.00 -15.07 -2.07
C ILE A 227 9.29 -14.85 -1.31
N CYS A 228 10.09 -15.88 -1.14
CA CYS A 228 11.43 -15.85 -0.57
C CYS A 228 12.41 -16.44 -1.57
N ARG A 229 13.66 -16.00 -1.54
CA ARG A 229 14.73 -16.70 -2.27
C ARG A 229 14.97 -18.06 -1.62
N SER A 230 15.31 -19.06 -2.40
CA SER A 230 15.67 -20.38 -1.85
C SER A 230 17.10 -20.42 -1.31
N GLN A 231 17.95 -19.54 -1.80
CA GLN A 231 19.36 -19.40 -1.40
C GLN A 231 19.49 -18.32 -0.32
N THR A 232 20.57 -18.40 0.47
CA THR A 232 20.88 -17.36 1.47
C THR A 232 21.27 -16.04 0.78
N ALA A 233 21.17 -14.94 1.51
CA ALA A 233 21.61 -13.65 0.97
C ALA A 233 23.11 -13.66 0.63
N TRP A 234 23.91 -14.45 1.35
CA TRP A 234 25.34 -14.63 1.04
C TRP A 234 25.59 -15.37 -0.27
N ASP A 235 24.77 -16.38 -0.57
CA ASP A 235 24.86 -17.07 -1.85
C ASP A 235 24.45 -16.17 -3.03
N GLU A 236 23.42 -15.34 -2.85
CA GLU A 236 23.03 -14.33 -3.85
C GLU A 236 24.16 -13.31 -4.08
N ILE A 237 24.84 -12.84 -3.02
CA ILE A 237 25.99 -11.95 -3.14
C ILE A 237 27.12 -12.61 -3.95
N LYS A 238 27.47 -13.87 -3.62
CA LYS A 238 28.47 -14.64 -4.36
C LYS A 238 28.10 -14.81 -5.84
N PHE A 239 26.80 -15.00 -6.12
CA PHE A 239 26.29 -15.10 -7.49
C PHE A 239 26.51 -13.80 -8.27
N TYR A 240 26.17 -12.64 -7.71
CA TYR A 240 26.37 -11.34 -8.37
C TYR A 240 27.85 -10.97 -8.52
N ARG A 241 28.70 -11.30 -7.53
CA ARG A 241 30.14 -11.15 -7.63
C ARG A 241 30.73 -11.92 -8.83
N LYS A 242 30.27 -13.14 -9.08
CA LYS A 242 30.65 -13.95 -10.25
C LYS A 242 30.24 -13.31 -11.59
N GLN A 243 29.25 -12.45 -11.59
CA GLN A 243 28.83 -11.65 -12.75
C GLN A 243 29.62 -10.35 -12.91
N GLY A 244 30.61 -10.09 -12.04
CA GLY A 244 31.50 -8.93 -12.11
C GLY A 244 30.95 -7.69 -11.39
N LEU A 245 29.89 -7.77 -10.61
CA LEU A 245 29.39 -6.65 -9.82
C LEU A 245 30.22 -6.47 -8.54
N ARG A 246 30.49 -5.22 -8.18
CA ARG A 246 31.14 -4.86 -6.92
C ARG A 246 30.14 -4.90 -5.77
N ASP A 247 30.64 -5.02 -4.54
CA ASP A 247 29.81 -5.12 -3.34
C ASP A 247 28.90 -3.90 -3.14
N GLU A 248 29.38 -2.70 -3.48
CA GLU A 248 28.60 -1.46 -3.39
C GLU A 248 27.42 -1.46 -4.40
N GLU A 249 27.65 -1.94 -5.61
CA GLU A 249 26.61 -2.07 -6.65
C GLU A 249 25.57 -3.11 -6.24
N ILE A 250 26.04 -4.27 -5.74
CA ILE A 250 25.14 -5.32 -5.20
C ILE A 250 24.30 -4.77 -4.04
N ALA A 251 24.93 -4.01 -3.15
CA ALA A 251 24.26 -3.45 -2.00
C ALA A 251 23.19 -2.43 -2.38
N GLU A 252 23.49 -1.50 -3.27
CA GLU A 252 22.55 -0.46 -3.69
C GLU A 252 21.37 -1.03 -4.44
N GLU A 253 21.59 -2.00 -5.31
CA GLU A 253 20.58 -2.49 -6.23
C GLU A 253 19.75 -3.64 -5.65
N TYR A 254 20.35 -4.54 -4.86
CA TYR A 254 19.73 -5.81 -4.46
C TYR A 254 19.54 -6.01 -2.96
N LEU A 255 20.23 -5.25 -2.10
CA LEU A 255 20.25 -5.53 -0.66
C LEU A 255 19.65 -4.42 0.21
N LEU A 256 20.10 -3.18 0.07
CA LEU A 256 19.65 -2.08 0.93
C LEU A 256 18.15 -1.82 0.74
N ASP A 257 17.45 -1.61 1.85
CA ASP A 257 15.99 -1.47 1.97
C ASP A 257 15.18 -2.74 1.62
N HIS A 258 15.83 -3.81 1.19
CA HIS A 258 15.14 -5.09 1.02
C HIS A 258 14.89 -5.78 2.37
N SER A 259 13.83 -6.57 2.40
CA SER A 259 13.50 -7.35 3.58
C SER A 259 14.08 -8.76 3.48
N VAL A 260 14.63 -9.23 4.57
CA VAL A 260 15.15 -10.59 4.73
C VAL A 260 14.35 -11.35 5.78
N LEU A 261 14.25 -12.66 5.61
CA LEU A 261 13.68 -13.60 6.56
C LEU A 261 14.80 -14.42 7.18
N THR A 262 14.92 -14.44 8.51
CA THR A 262 15.89 -15.30 9.20
C THR A 262 15.50 -16.76 9.04
N ILE A 263 16.49 -17.63 8.84
CA ILE A 263 16.30 -19.10 8.78
C ILE A 263 16.48 -19.78 10.14
N TYR A 264 16.62 -18.99 11.20
CA TYR A 264 16.83 -19.44 12.58
C TYR A 264 15.83 -18.80 13.55
N GLY A 265 15.78 -19.35 14.76
CA GLY A 265 14.98 -18.85 15.85
C GLY A 265 13.49 -18.81 15.52
N SER A 266 12.85 -17.67 15.75
CA SER A 266 11.42 -17.48 15.46
C SER A 266 11.13 -17.09 14.02
N GLN A 267 12.10 -17.14 13.13
CA GLN A 267 11.99 -16.85 11.69
C GLN A 267 11.27 -15.50 11.41
N ARG A 268 11.93 -14.40 11.72
CA ARG A 268 11.37 -13.04 11.58
C ARG A 268 11.90 -12.32 10.35
N THR A 269 11.07 -11.40 9.86
CA THR A 269 11.46 -10.50 8.77
C THR A 269 12.11 -9.25 9.32
N TYR A 270 13.23 -8.86 8.74
CA TYR A 270 13.96 -7.63 9.01
C TYR A 270 14.25 -6.89 7.70
N ARG A 271 14.37 -5.57 7.76
CA ARG A 271 14.85 -4.76 6.64
C ARG A 271 16.35 -4.56 6.79
N ILE A 272 17.09 -4.59 5.69
CA ILE A 272 18.52 -4.24 5.66
C ILE A 272 18.61 -2.72 5.59
N ASP A 273 18.95 -2.08 6.72
CA ASP A 273 19.05 -0.62 6.79
C ASP A 273 20.48 -0.14 6.54
N GLU A 274 21.49 -0.96 6.89
CA GLU A 274 22.91 -0.65 6.78
C GLU A 274 23.72 -1.92 6.48
N ILE A 275 24.84 -1.79 5.77
CA ILE A 275 25.79 -2.88 5.51
C ILE A 275 27.15 -2.50 6.07
N LEU A 276 27.67 -3.31 6.98
CA LEU A 276 29.00 -3.17 7.56
C LEU A 276 30.02 -3.96 6.72
N TYR A 277 30.55 -3.38 5.67
CA TYR A 277 31.50 -4.04 4.74
C TYR A 277 32.78 -4.54 5.40
N LYS A 278 33.24 -3.86 6.44
CA LYS A 278 34.43 -4.24 7.23
C LYS A 278 34.07 -5.18 8.39
N GLY A 279 32.80 -5.25 8.79
CA GLY A 279 32.33 -6.11 9.87
C GLY A 279 32.42 -7.58 9.47
N ARG A 280 32.75 -8.44 10.44
CA ARG A 280 32.89 -9.89 10.27
C ARG A 280 32.17 -10.66 11.36
N PRO A 281 31.78 -11.91 11.12
CA PRO A 281 31.21 -12.77 12.18
C PRO A 281 32.15 -12.99 13.37
N THR A 282 33.43 -12.76 13.18
CA THR A 282 34.47 -12.85 14.23
C THR A 282 34.59 -11.60 15.10
N ASP A 283 33.92 -10.49 14.73
CA ASP A 283 33.98 -9.26 15.49
C ASP A 283 33.35 -9.43 16.90
N PRO A 284 33.80 -8.68 17.89
CA PRO A 284 33.28 -8.76 19.28
C PRO A 284 31.76 -8.57 19.31
N PHE A 285 31.09 -9.42 20.07
CA PHE A 285 29.67 -9.25 20.30
C PHE A 285 29.40 -8.05 21.23
N PRO A 286 28.33 -7.24 21.03
CA PRO A 286 28.11 -6.00 21.78
C PRO A 286 27.96 -6.16 23.31
N ASN A 287 27.75 -7.37 23.79
CA ASN A 287 27.68 -7.62 25.25
C ASN A 287 28.79 -8.60 25.70
N THR A 288 29.07 -8.63 27.00
CA THR A 288 30.12 -9.47 27.58
C THR A 288 29.77 -10.96 27.67
N LYS A 289 28.56 -11.37 27.27
CA LYS A 289 28.08 -12.76 27.39
C LYS A 289 28.67 -13.69 26.33
N PHE A 290 28.91 -13.16 25.13
CA PHE A 290 29.45 -13.90 24.00
C PHE A 290 30.72 -13.23 23.48
N LYS A 291 31.69 -14.03 23.02
CA LYS A 291 32.97 -13.51 22.51
C LYS A 291 32.79 -12.74 21.19
N ASN A 292 32.03 -13.32 20.28
CA ASN A 292 31.78 -12.78 18.95
C ASN A 292 30.42 -13.28 18.43
N TYR A 293 30.05 -12.93 17.19
CA TYR A 293 28.80 -13.38 16.58
C TYR A 293 28.77 -14.89 16.32
N ILE A 294 29.92 -15.53 16.02
CA ILE A 294 30.00 -16.99 15.85
C ILE A 294 29.61 -17.68 17.15
N ASP A 295 30.23 -17.31 18.25
CA ASP A 295 29.94 -17.85 19.59
C ASP A 295 28.46 -17.65 19.98
N TYR A 296 27.89 -16.46 19.66
CA TYR A 296 26.48 -16.19 19.87
C TYR A 296 25.57 -17.19 19.12
N PHE A 297 25.79 -17.39 17.80
CA PHE A 297 24.94 -18.27 17.01
C PHE A 297 25.12 -19.74 17.35
N GLU A 298 26.37 -20.18 17.67
CA GLU A 298 26.64 -21.54 18.12
C GLU A 298 25.99 -21.83 19.48
N THR A 299 26.16 -20.94 20.45
CA THR A 299 25.64 -21.12 21.81
C THR A 299 24.11 -21.01 21.86
N GLN A 300 23.54 -19.97 21.22
CA GLN A 300 22.12 -19.64 21.35
C GLN A 300 21.22 -20.46 20.41
N TYR A 301 21.71 -20.79 19.22
CA TYR A 301 20.91 -21.44 18.17
C TYR A 301 21.50 -22.77 17.71
N ARG A 302 22.67 -23.19 18.18
CA ARG A 302 23.41 -24.39 17.77
C ARG A 302 23.72 -24.40 16.26
N ILE A 303 23.98 -23.23 15.69
CA ILE A 303 24.29 -23.03 14.27
C ILE A 303 25.76 -22.75 14.11
N LYS A 304 26.45 -23.57 13.29
CA LYS A 304 27.83 -23.33 12.89
C LYS A 304 27.88 -22.40 11.69
N ILE A 305 28.61 -21.31 11.83
CA ILE A 305 28.86 -20.37 10.73
C ILE A 305 29.90 -20.96 9.79
N LYS A 306 29.53 -21.12 8.51
CA LYS A 306 30.40 -21.77 7.51
C LYS A 306 31.43 -20.82 6.93
N ASP A 307 31.11 -19.56 6.79
CA ASP A 307 31.92 -18.55 6.13
C ASP A 307 32.09 -17.32 7.02
N SER A 308 33.30 -17.14 7.54
CA SER A 308 33.64 -15.99 8.41
C SER A 308 34.04 -14.74 7.61
N THR A 309 34.14 -14.83 6.29
CA THR A 309 34.53 -13.69 5.42
C THR A 309 33.37 -12.80 5.03
N GLN A 310 32.13 -13.22 5.31
CA GLN A 310 30.93 -12.44 5.03
C GLN A 310 30.91 -11.15 5.83
N PHE A 311 30.39 -10.08 5.24
CA PHE A 311 30.11 -8.83 5.94
C PHE A 311 28.78 -8.92 6.71
N LEU A 312 28.41 -7.87 7.46
CA LEU A 312 27.24 -7.91 8.34
C LEU A 312 26.14 -6.99 7.82
N PHE A 313 24.90 -7.44 7.93
CA PHE A 313 23.72 -6.59 7.76
C PHE A 313 23.28 -6.00 9.08
N VAL A 314 22.71 -4.79 9.06
CA VAL A 314 22.16 -4.13 10.23
C VAL A 314 20.73 -3.72 9.97
N HIS A 315 19.85 -4.06 10.91
CA HIS A 315 18.50 -3.54 10.99
C HIS A 315 18.40 -2.53 12.13
N HIS A 316 17.85 -1.35 11.85
CA HIS A 316 17.63 -0.29 12.82
C HIS A 316 16.24 -0.43 13.45
N LYS A 317 16.19 -0.96 14.66
CA LYS A 317 14.95 -1.07 15.42
C LYS A 317 14.75 0.19 16.26
N LYS A 318 13.73 0.96 15.89
CA LYS A 318 13.31 2.15 16.62
C LYS A 318 12.62 1.76 17.92
N ILE A 319 13.12 2.21 19.04
CA ILE A 319 12.53 2.05 20.37
C ILE A 319 11.99 3.40 20.80
N ILE A 320 10.70 3.48 21.06
CA ILE A 320 10.02 4.68 21.53
C ILE A 320 9.61 4.41 22.98
N GLN A 321 10.23 5.08 23.92
CA GLN A 321 9.77 5.10 25.30
C GLN A 321 8.61 6.07 25.44
N ARG A 322 7.58 5.67 26.18
CA ARG A 322 6.36 6.46 26.37
C ARG A 322 6.13 6.67 27.87
N ASP A 323 5.61 7.84 28.23
CA ASP A 323 5.19 8.12 29.61
C ASP A 323 3.91 7.32 29.99
N SER A 324 3.48 7.47 31.23
CA SER A 324 2.27 6.85 31.77
C SER A 324 0.99 7.26 31.00
N LYS A 325 1.03 8.40 30.28
CA LYS A 325 -0.07 8.90 29.43
C LYS A 325 0.07 8.47 27.97
N GLY A 326 1.07 7.64 27.65
CA GLY A 326 1.32 7.12 26.29
C GLY A 326 2.01 8.10 25.34
N LYS A 327 2.49 9.27 25.82
CA LYS A 327 3.27 10.21 25.00
C LYS A 327 4.71 9.74 24.85
N PRO A 328 5.34 9.87 23.68
CA PRO A 328 6.74 9.53 23.48
C PRO A 328 7.62 10.48 24.31
N VAL A 329 8.48 9.92 25.15
CA VAL A 329 9.43 10.64 26.01
C VAL A 329 10.82 10.61 25.42
N SER A 330 11.24 9.46 24.90
CA SER A 330 12.54 9.31 24.26
C SER A 330 12.45 8.34 23.08
N GLU A 331 13.39 8.49 22.18
CA GLU A 331 13.55 7.65 21.00
C GLU A 331 15.00 7.19 20.89
N SER A 332 15.22 5.89 20.78
CA SER A 332 16.52 5.29 20.58
C SER A 332 16.49 4.28 19.43
N ILE A 333 17.64 4.03 18.82
CA ILE A 333 17.79 3.05 17.74
C ILE A 333 18.64 1.90 18.28
N GLU A 334 18.04 0.72 18.34
CA GLU A 334 18.76 -0.53 18.61
C GLU A 334 19.21 -1.12 17.27
N LYS A 335 20.50 -1.43 17.15
CA LYS A 335 21.07 -2.09 15.98
C LYS A 335 20.97 -3.61 16.14
N ILE A 336 20.20 -4.25 15.26
CA ILE A 336 20.12 -5.72 15.17
C ILE A 336 21.04 -6.17 14.04
N VAL A 337 22.08 -6.92 14.39
CA VAL A 337 23.03 -7.46 13.41
C VAL A 337 22.55 -8.80 12.90
N LEU A 338 22.61 -8.99 11.59
CA LEU A 338 22.21 -10.19 10.88
C LEU A 338 23.37 -10.69 10.00
N LEU A 339 23.56 -12.01 9.96
CA LEU A 339 24.53 -12.63 9.08
C LEU A 339 23.86 -12.97 7.73
N PRO A 340 24.45 -12.56 6.61
CA PRO A 340 23.92 -12.88 5.27
C PRO A 340 23.71 -14.36 4.99
N ASP A 341 24.54 -15.23 5.56
CA ASP A 341 24.43 -16.70 5.43
C ASP A 341 23.25 -17.30 6.23
N LEU A 342 22.67 -16.52 7.15
CA LEU A 342 21.55 -16.96 8.00
C LEU A 342 20.22 -16.27 7.66
N VAL A 343 20.14 -15.60 6.54
CA VAL A 343 18.92 -14.93 6.08
C VAL A 343 18.68 -15.18 4.59
N VAL A 344 17.41 -15.18 4.19
CA VAL A 344 17.00 -15.25 2.78
C VAL A 344 16.30 -13.95 2.39
N LEU A 345 16.57 -13.45 1.18
CA LEU A 345 15.89 -12.27 0.65
C LEU A 345 14.41 -12.57 0.39
N THR A 346 13.54 -11.61 0.69
CA THR A 346 12.09 -11.74 0.45
C THR A 346 11.64 -10.72 -0.61
N GLY A 347 10.64 -11.13 -1.39
CA GLY A 347 10.10 -10.32 -2.48
C GLY A 347 10.93 -10.43 -3.76
N LEU A 348 10.72 -9.47 -4.65
CA LEU A 348 11.33 -9.39 -5.97
C LEU A 348 12.04 -8.05 -6.13
N THR A 349 13.15 -8.02 -6.84
CA THR A 349 13.79 -6.78 -7.28
C THR A 349 13.01 -6.11 -8.40
N ASP A 350 13.29 -4.86 -8.71
CA ASP A 350 12.62 -4.14 -9.79
C ASP A 350 12.95 -4.75 -11.16
N GLU A 351 14.17 -5.27 -11.34
CA GLU A 351 14.56 -6.02 -12.53
C GLU A 351 13.68 -7.27 -12.71
N MET A 352 13.49 -8.06 -11.65
CA MET A 352 12.62 -9.24 -11.67
C MET A 352 11.17 -8.90 -11.95
N ARG A 353 10.66 -7.79 -11.39
CA ARG A 353 9.29 -7.30 -11.67
C ARG A 353 9.11 -6.89 -13.12
N SER A 354 10.17 -6.45 -13.78
CA SER A 354 10.15 -6.09 -15.20
C SER A 354 10.30 -7.29 -16.13
N ASP A 355 10.69 -8.46 -15.63
CA ASP A 355 10.74 -9.70 -16.39
C ASP A 355 9.34 -10.32 -16.52
N PHE A 356 8.74 -10.16 -17.71
CA PHE A 356 7.40 -10.66 -18.01
C PHE A 356 7.28 -12.18 -17.84
N ARG A 357 8.31 -12.95 -18.22
CA ARG A 357 8.30 -14.42 -18.14
C ARG A 357 8.29 -14.85 -16.68
N LEU A 358 9.19 -14.31 -15.88
CA LEU A 358 9.25 -14.59 -14.45
C LEU A 358 7.93 -14.21 -13.76
N MET A 359 7.38 -13.03 -14.06
CA MET A 359 6.11 -12.58 -13.45
C MET A 359 4.92 -13.43 -13.87
N LYS A 360 4.89 -13.90 -15.11
CA LYS A 360 3.85 -14.85 -15.57
C LYS A 360 3.94 -16.16 -14.81
N ASP A 361 5.13 -16.77 -14.78
CA ASP A 361 5.36 -18.05 -14.11
C ASP A 361 5.04 -17.97 -12.60
N LEU A 362 5.49 -16.90 -11.91
CA LEU A 362 5.13 -16.67 -10.50
C LEU A 362 3.62 -16.45 -10.30
N GLY A 363 2.96 -15.86 -11.29
CA GLY A 363 1.51 -15.66 -11.28
C GLY A 363 0.73 -16.97 -11.13
N GLU A 364 1.17 -18.05 -11.78
CA GLU A 364 0.54 -19.38 -11.70
C GLU A 364 0.53 -19.95 -10.27
N HIS A 365 1.50 -19.55 -9.43
CA HIS A 365 1.61 -19.99 -8.03
C HIS A 365 1.00 -19.04 -7.00
N THR A 366 0.80 -17.76 -7.36
CA THR A 366 0.42 -16.70 -6.41
C THR A 366 -0.93 -16.08 -6.70
N ILE A 367 -1.42 -16.18 -7.94
CA ILE A 367 -2.71 -15.63 -8.36
C ILE A 367 -3.77 -16.72 -8.26
N LEU A 368 -4.78 -16.52 -7.40
CA LEU A 368 -5.89 -17.45 -7.23
C LEU A 368 -7.17 -16.88 -7.83
N LEU A 369 -7.94 -17.72 -8.49
CA LEU A 369 -9.31 -17.42 -8.89
C LEU A 369 -10.21 -17.30 -7.66
N PRO A 370 -11.35 -16.61 -7.73
CA PRO A 370 -12.20 -16.35 -6.57
C PRO A 370 -12.71 -17.62 -5.86
N ASP A 371 -13.10 -18.64 -6.61
CA ASP A 371 -13.58 -19.92 -6.11
C ASP A 371 -12.49 -20.69 -5.35
N VAL A 372 -11.29 -20.78 -5.93
CA VAL A 372 -10.12 -21.39 -5.30
C VAL A 372 -9.73 -20.63 -4.03
N ARG A 373 -9.70 -19.29 -4.10
CA ARG A 373 -9.39 -18.44 -2.95
C ARG A 373 -10.40 -18.64 -1.83
N HIS A 374 -11.69 -18.63 -2.15
CA HIS A 374 -12.78 -18.84 -1.19
C HIS A 374 -12.66 -20.21 -0.51
N SER A 375 -12.44 -21.27 -1.29
CA SER A 375 -12.27 -22.63 -0.76
C SER A 375 -11.08 -22.72 0.19
N GLN A 376 -9.94 -22.11 -0.14
CA GLN A 376 -8.77 -22.06 0.74
C GLN A 376 -9.06 -21.35 2.07
N ILE A 377 -9.84 -20.26 2.03
CA ILE A 377 -10.22 -19.49 3.22
C ILE A 377 -11.16 -20.32 4.12
N VAL A 378 -12.18 -20.94 3.54
CA VAL A 378 -13.12 -21.79 4.29
C VAL A 378 -12.38 -22.97 4.96
N ASN A 379 -11.46 -23.62 4.24
CA ASN A 379 -10.62 -24.68 4.80
C ASN A 379 -9.75 -24.18 5.97
N ALA A 380 -9.20 -22.97 5.87
CA ALA A 380 -8.43 -22.38 6.97
C ALA A 380 -9.27 -22.14 8.22
N ILE A 381 -10.52 -21.68 8.07
CA ILE A 381 -11.46 -21.48 9.19
C ILE A 381 -11.84 -22.83 9.81
N GLN A 382 -12.17 -23.85 9.02
CA GLN A 382 -12.46 -25.19 9.52
C GLN A 382 -11.28 -25.77 10.32
N THR A 383 -10.05 -25.49 9.88
CA THR A 383 -8.84 -25.90 10.59
C THR A 383 -8.69 -25.19 11.94
N LEU A 384 -9.14 -23.95 12.08
CA LEU A 384 -9.10 -23.22 13.35
C LEU A 384 -10.07 -23.78 14.40
N GLU A 385 -11.28 -24.18 13.99
CA GLU A 385 -12.34 -24.66 14.90
C GLU A 385 -12.02 -25.99 15.58
N SER A 386 -11.27 -26.88 14.95
CA SER A 386 -11.04 -28.24 15.41
C SER A 386 -10.14 -28.37 16.65
N SER A 387 -9.78 -27.27 17.35
CA SER A 387 -8.57 -27.34 18.14
C SER A 387 -8.61 -26.99 19.61
N ASP A 388 -9.57 -26.23 20.15
CA ASP A 388 -9.38 -25.85 21.55
C ASP A 388 -10.64 -25.24 22.20
N SER A 389 -11.06 -25.84 23.32
CA SER A 389 -12.08 -25.28 24.23
C SER A 389 -11.65 -23.97 24.93
N ALA A 390 -10.36 -23.60 24.81
CA ALA A 390 -9.79 -22.41 25.40
C ALA A 390 -9.81 -21.17 24.47
N VAL A 391 -10.30 -21.31 23.24
CA VAL A 391 -10.43 -20.17 22.32
C VAL A 391 -11.69 -19.37 22.66
N PRO A 392 -11.59 -18.06 22.95
CA PRO A 392 -12.71 -17.27 23.44
C PRO A 392 -13.75 -16.89 22.38
N PHE A 393 -13.65 -17.42 21.17
CA PHE A 393 -14.51 -17.09 20.05
C PHE A 393 -14.81 -18.33 19.18
N GLN A 394 -15.95 -18.28 18.51
CA GLN A 394 -16.33 -19.23 17.45
C GLN A 394 -16.56 -18.45 16.17
N VAL A 395 -15.99 -18.92 15.07
CA VAL A 395 -16.13 -18.31 13.74
C VAL A 395 -17.18 -19.08 12.95
N GLU A 396 -18.16 -18.39 12.36
CA GLU A 396 -19.13 -19.04 11.49
C GLU A 396 -18.46 -19.57 10.23
N LYS A 397 -18.87 -20.75 9.76
CA LYS A 397 -18.25 -21.43 8.59
C LYS A 397 -18.58 -20.78 7.26
N GLN A 398 -19.66 -20.01 7.24
CA GLN A 398 -20.13 -19.34 6.05
C GLN A 398 -19.67 -17.88 6.02
N SER A 399 -19.18 -17.47 4.87
CA SER A 399 -18.85 -16.07 4.61
C SER A 399 -20.10 -15.20 4.67
N ASN A 400 -19.96 -13.97 5.14
CA ASN A 400 -21.05 -13.02 5.22
C ASN A 400 -21.53 -12.62 3.82
N LYS A 401 -22.86 -12.71 3.63
CA LYS A 401 -23.52 -12.11 2.47
C LYS A 401 -23.82 -10.66 2.79
N VAL A 402 -23.48 -9.78 1.87
CA VAL A 402 -23.69 -8.33 2.01
C VAL A 402 -24.35 -7.78 0.75
N ASN A 403 -25.02 -6.64 0.89
CA ASN A 403 -25.64 -5.96 -0.24
C ASN A 403 -24.58 -5.11 -0.96
N GLY A 404 -24.50 -5.29 -2.27
CA GLY A 404 -23.75 -4.45 -3.17
C GLY A 404 -24.68 -3.69 -4.11
N TYR A 405 -24.19 -2.59 -4.68
CA TYR A 405 -24.89 -1.76 -5.65
C TYR A 405 -24.12 -1.74 -6.95
N GLN A 406 -24.74 -2.18 -8.03
CA GLN A 406 -24.12 -2.21 -9.36
C GLN A 406 -24.39 -0.90 -10.08
N LEU A 407 -23.34 -0.08 -10.26
CA LEU A 407 -23.39 1.13 -11.06
C LEU A 407 -23.29 0.80 -12.54
N ASN A 408 -23.97 1.60 -13.37
CA ASN A 408 -23.75 1.59 -14.80
C ASN A 408 -22.47 2.37 -15.16
N PRO A 409 -21.71 1.96 -16.18
CA PRO A 409 -20.62 2.76 -16.69
C PRO A 409 -21.11 4.13 -17.18
N PRO A 410 -20.28 5.18 -17.11
CA PRO A 410 -20.65 6.48 -17.66
C PRO A 410 -20.75 6.40 -19.18
N LYS A 411 -21.53 7.26 -19.80
CA LYS A 411 -21.46 7.46 -21.23
C LYS A 411 -20.13 8.09 -21.61
N ILE A 412 -19.58 7.64 -22.72
CA ILE A 412 -18.31 8.07 -23.25
C ILE A 412 -18.55 8.90 -24.51
N LEU A 413 -17.98 10.09 -24.53
CA LEU A 413 -18.02 11.02 -25.63
C LEU A 413 -16.81 10.80 -26.54
N THR A 414 -17.05 10.54 -27.81
CA THR A 414 -16.07 10.58 -28.90
C THR A 414 -16.56 11.54 -29.96
N ALA A 415 -15.80 11.83 -31.00
CA ALA A 415 -16.29 12.76 -32.04
C ALA A 415 -17.53 12.16 -32.77
N GLY A 416 -18.68 12.71 -32.46
CA GLY A 416 -19.95 12.38 -33.09
C GLY A 416 -20.77 11.27 -32.41
N SER A 417 -20.34 10.75 -31.23
CA SER A 417 -21.13 9.77 -30.48
C SER A 417 -21.04 9.96 -28.99
N SER A 418 -22.11 9.59 -28.30
CA SER A 418 -22.19 9.46 -26.84
C SER A 418 -22.75 8.08 -26.53
N GLU A 419 -21.92 7.14 -26.12
CA GLU A 419 -22.28 5.74 -25.93
C GLU A 419 -21.81 5.17 -24.61
N MET A 420 -22.57 4.21 -24.08
CA MET A 420 -22.12 3.42 -22.94
C MET A 420 -21.10 2.36 -23.38
N PRO A 421 -19.98 2.20 -22.66
CA PRO A 421 -19.01 1.14 -22.93
C PRO A 421 -19.66 -0.26 -22.83
N LYS A 422 -19.25 -1.17 -23.69
CA LYS A 422 -19.67 -2.58 -23.66
C LYS A 422 -18.51 -3.44 -23.14
N ASN A 423 -18.81 -4.37 -22.23
CA ASN A 423 -17.81 -5.30 -21.66
C ASN A 423 -16.58 -4.61 -21.06
N ASP A 424 -16.78 -3.52 -20.33
CA ASP A 424 -15.73 -2.69 -19.74
C ASP A 424 -14.69 -2.18 -20.76
N ARG A 425 -15.10 -1.98 -22.02
CA ARG A 425 -14.22 -1.49 -23.07
C ARG A 425 -14.82 -0.31 -23.84
N ILE A 426 -14.01 0.75 -23.95
CA ILE A 426 -14.33 1.91 -24.78
C ILE A 426 -13.97 1.58 -26.24
N ASN A 427 -14.92 1.77 -27.14
CA ASN A 427 -14.67 1.65 -28.57
C ASN A 427 -14.43 3.05 -29.17
N VAL A 428 -13.23 3.27 -29.68
CA VAL A 428 -12.84 4.56 -30.26
C VAL A 428 -12.69 4.39 -31.76
N ASN A 429 -13.63 4.95 -32.52
CA ASN A 429 -13.56 5.02 -34.01
C ASN A 429 -12.97 6.38 -34.44
N LYS A 430 -13.24 7.43 -33.69
CA LYS A 430 -12.73 8.78 -33.90
C LYS A 430 -12.50 9.47 -32.55
N VAL A 431 -11.37 10.11 -32.40
CA VAL A 431 -11.00 10.78 -31.15
C VAL A 431 -11.91 11.99 -30.86
N ALA A 432 -12.18 12.23 -29.56
CA ALA A 432 -13.07 13.31 -29.14
C ALA A 432 -12.53 14.71 -29.49
N LYS A 433 -11.23 14.93 -29.29
CA LYS A 433 -10.52 16.16 -29.66
C LYS A 433 -9.24 15.82 -30.39
N ASN A 434 -9.22 16.06 -31.69
CA ASN A 434 -8.03 15.91 -32.51
C ASN A 434 -7.11 17.12 -32.40
N ILE A 435 -5.82 16.90 -32.55
CA ILE A 435 -4.78 17.94 -32.64
C ILE A 435 -3.84 17.57 -33.76
N SER A 436 -3.41 18.55 -34.53
CA SER A 436 -2.44 18.34 -35.60
C SER A 436 -1.06 17.98 -35.03
N MET A 437 -0.55 16.83 -35.41
CA MET A 437 0.78 16.32 -35.05
C MET A 437 1.76 16.51 -36.22
N ASN A 438 1.98 17.78 -36.62
CA ASN A 438 2.76 18.13 -37.79
C ASN A 438 4.20 18.54 -37.45
N ASN A 439 4.49 18.83 -36.17
CA ASN A 439 5.75 19.35 -35.70
C ASN A 439 6.36 18.41 -34.66
N TRP A 440 6.84 17.26 -35.13
CA TRP A 440 7.46 16.27 -34.29
C TRP A 440 8.73 15.67 -34.93
N VAL A 441 9.57 15.07 -34.08
CA VAL A 441 10.86 14.50 -34.46
C VAL A 441 10.86 13.03 -34.10
N PHE A 442 11.40 12.19 -34.98
CA PHE A 442 11.63 10.78 -34.79
C PHE A 442 13.13 10.53 -34.63
N VAL A 443 13.53 10.05 -33.47
CA VAL A 443 14.92 9.73 -33.12
C VAL A 443 15.05 8.23 -32.97
N TYR A 444 16.02 7.63 -33.64
CA TYR A 444 16.23 6.19 -33.58
C TYR A 444 17.67 5.82 -33.28
N GLU A 445 17.86 4.69 -32.62
CA GLU A 445 19.16 4.08 -32.41
C GLU A 445 19.61 3.31 -33.65
N PRO A 446 20.92 3.37 -34.08
CA PRO A 446 21.41 2.67 -35.26
C PRO A 446 21.09 1.17 -35.30
N PHE A 447 20.95 0.54 -34.15
CA PHE A 447 20.55 -0.87 -34.02
C PHE A 447 19.21 -1.19 -34.67
N VAL A 448 18.28 -0.23 -34.72
CA VAL A 448 16.94 -0.40 -35.29
C VAL A 448 16.77 0.24 -36.67
N ASP A 449 17.84 0.72 -37.28
CA ASP A 449 17.86 1.47 -38.54
C ASP A 449 17.05 0.80 -39.66
N LYS A 450 17.24 -0.50 -39.90
CA LYS A 450 16.50 -1.29 -40.91
C LYS A 450 14.99 -1.30 -40.76
N HIS A 451 14.48 -0.85 -39.62
CA HIS A 451 13.05 -0.90 -39.29
C HIS A 451 12.41 0.48 -39.22
N VAL A 452 13.16 1.55 -39.43
CA VAL A 452 12.70 2.93 -39.25
C VAL A 452 11.55 3.25 -40.18
N ASP A 453 11.68 3.01 -41.49
CA ASP A 453 10.63 3.28 -42.47
C ASP A 453 9.36 2.47 -42.18
N THR A 454 9.53 1.17 -41.89
CA THR A 454 8.39 0.30 -41.51
C THR A 454 7.66 0.81 -40.27
N VAL A 455 8.39 1.29 -39.27
CA VAL A 455 7.79 1.83 -38.02
C VAL A 455 7.08 3.13 -38.30
N LEU A 456 7.67 4.04 -39.07
CA LEU A 456 7.05 5.32 -39.45
C LEU A 456 5.75 5.11 -40.25
N ASP A 457 5.80 4.27 -41.29
CA ASP A 457 4.62 3.92 -42.08
C ASP A 457 3.51 3.32 -41.22
N ASN A 458 3.86 2.44 -40.28
CA ASN A 458 2.88 1.81 -39.43
C ASN A 458 2.31 2.78 -38.37
N ILE A 459 3.09 3.75 -37.87
CA ILE A 459 2.55 4.82 -37.01
C ILE A 459 1.52 5.64 -37.77
N ILE A 460 1.85 6.10 -39.00
CA ILE A 460 0.96 6.91 -39.85
C ILE A 460 -0.28 6.12 -40.21
N LYS A 461 -0.12 4.89 -40.68
CA LYS A 461 -1.22 3.99 -41.04
C LYS A 461 -2.15 3.68 -39.86
N ALA A 462 -1.58 3.41 -38.70
CA ALA A 462 -2.35 3.15 -37.46
C ALA A 462 -3.07 4.41 -36.96
N ALA A 463 -2.46 5.57 -37.08
CA ALA A 463 -3.06 6.87 -36.77
C ALA A 463 -4.28 7.16 -37.65
N GLY A 464 -4.22 6.78 -38.91
CA GLY A 464 -5.34 6.92 -39.89
C GLY A 464 -6.61 6.19 -39.46
N ARG A 465 -6.52 5.06 -38.70
CA ARG A 465 -7.68 4.34 -38.17
C ARG A 465 -8.52 5.19 -37.21
N TYR A 466 -7.87 6.07 -36.47
CA TYR A 466 -8.51 6.99 -35.52
C TYR A 466 -8.74 8.38 -36.09
N LYS A 467 -8.46 8.56 -37.39
CA LYS A 467 -8.53 9.84 -38.11
C LYS A 467 -7.68 10.93 -37.45
N LEU A 468 -6.48 10.55 -36.97
CA LEU A 468 -5.51 11.50 -36.40
C LEU A 468 -4.87 12.30 -37.55
N ASP A 469 -4.67 13.61 -37.30
CA ASP A 469 -3.93 14.49 -38.21
C ASP A 469 -2.45 14.41 -37.87
N ILE A 470 -1.72 13.50 -38.50
CA ILE A 470 -0.30 13.28 -38.30
C ILE A 470 0.47 13.38 -39.63
N LYS A 471 1.56 14.13 -39.66
CA LYS A 471 2.45 14.24 -40.82
C LYS A 471 3.79 13.55 -40.52
N GLU A 472 4.55 13.32 -41.58
CA GLU A 472 5.90 12.77 -41.49
C GLU A 472 6.81 13.65 -40.60
N PRO A 473 7.61 13.06 -39.71
CA PRO A 473 8.53 13.78 -38.85
C PRO A 473 9.83 14.16 -39.56
N ALA A 474 10.64 14.99 -38.88
CA ALA A 474 12.08 15.01 -39.13
C ALA A 474 12.73 13.81 -38.43
N VAL A 475 13.63 13.10 -39.14
CA VAL A 475 14.22 11.85 -38.68
C VAL A 475 15.69 12.05 -38.34
N PHE A 476 16.12 11.55 -37.17
CA PHE A 476 17.50 11.68 -36.68
C PHE A 476 18.01 10.35 -36.14
N SER A 477 19.25 10.02 -36.46
CA SER A 477 19.95 8.89 -35.85
C SER A 477 20.63 9.31 -34.55
N LEU A 478 20.40 8.53 -33.49
CA LEU A 478 21.01 8.74 -32.18
C LEU A 478 22.46 8.19 -32.18
N GLN A 479 23.43 9.09 -32.16
CA GLN A 479 24.84 8.68 -32.09
C GLN A 479 25.21 8.15 -30.72
N LYS A 480 26.24 7.30 -30.66
CA LYS A 480 26.72 6.73 -29.40
C LYS A 480 27.16 7.83 -28.43
N ASN A 481 26.68 7.79 -27.21
CA ASN A 481 26.96 8.77 -26.15
C ASN A 481 26.47 10.21 -26.44
N MET A 482 25.56 10.42 -27.38
CA MET A 482 24.97 11.73 -27.65
C MET A 482 24.23 12.26 -26.44
N SER A 483 24.59 13.46 -26.00
CA SER A 483 23.89 14.14 -24.91
C SER A 483 22.55 14.74 -25.38
N PRO A 484 21.60 15.02 -24.46
CA PRO A 484 20.33 15.68 -24.82
C PRO A 484 20.54 17.05 -25.48
N THR A 485 21.57 17.79 -25.07
CA THR A 485 21.90 19.11 -25.65
C THR A 485 22.38 18.97 -27.09
N GLN A 486 23.30 18.04 -27.36
CA GLN A 486 23.78 17.77 -28.72
C GLN A 486 22.65 17.34 -29.65
N LEU A 487 21.75 16.46 -29.19
CA LEU A 487 20.58 16.08 -29.97
C LEU A 487 19.69 17.29 -30.28
N MET A 488 19.44 18.16 -29.29
CA MET A 488 18.63 19.36 -29.52
C MET A 488 19.29 20.33 -30.48
N ASP A 489 20.61 20.46 -30.47
CA ASP A 489 21.35 21.33 -31.38
C ASP A 489 21.28 20.81 -32.83
N GLU A 490 21.30 19.49 -33.03
CA GLU A 490 21.02 18.89 -34.34
C GLU A 490 19.60 19.11 -34.80
N ILE A 491 18.63 18.93 -33.91
CA ILE A 491 17.20 19.17 -34.21
C ILE A 491 16.98 20.61 -34.66
N LYS A 492 17.58 21.59 -33.96
CA LYS A 492 17.48 23.02 -34.30
C LYS A 492 18.00 23.37 -35.70
N LYS A 493 18.98 22.62 -36.20
CA LYS A 493 19.53 22.80 -37.55
C LYS A 493 18.55 22.26 -38.62
N SER A 494 17.54 21.49 -38.24
CA SER A 494 16.55 20.92 -39.17
C SER A 494 15.60 21.99 -39.69
N LYS A 495 15.41 22.03 -41.00
CA LYS A 495 14.39 22.89 -41.64
C LYS A 495 12.95 22.42 -41.38
N ARG A 496 12.74 21.11 -41.04
CA ARG A 496 11.38 20.53 -40.89
C ARG A 496 10.77 20.78 -39.52
N ALA A 497 11.53 20.65 -38.43
CA ALA A 497 11.02 20.77 -37.07
C ALA A 497 12.09 21.33 -36.09
N PRO A 498 12.53 22.60 -36.27
CA PRO A 498 13.58 23.18 -35.41
C PRO A 498 13.16 23.38 -33.95
N ASN A 499 11.87 23.54 -33.71
CA ASN A 499 11.25 23.64 -32.37
C ASN A 499 10.11 22.62 -32.25
N PRO A 500 10.42 21.33 -32.05
CA PRO A 500 9.41 20.29 -32.07
C PRO A 500 8.47 20.38 -30.85
N SER A 501 7.21 20.04 -31.04
CA SER A 501 6.25 19.86 -29.94
C SER A 501 6.43 18.49 -29.27
N MET A 502 7.05 17.53 -29.97
CA MET A 502 7.29 16.18 -29.46
C MET A 502 8.55 15.55 -30.08
N VAL A 503 9.25 14.77 -29.26
CA VAL A 503 10.34 13.87 -29.71
C VAL A 503 9.95 12.43 -29.43
N PHE A 504 9.90 11.64 -30.49
CA PHE A 504 9.66 10.20 -30.44
C PHE A 504 10.98 9.44 -30.49
N PHE A 505 11.23 8.51 -29.57
CA PHE A 505 12.43 7.70 -29.49
C PHE A 505 12.12 6.24 -29.82
N PHE A 506 12.76 5.71 -30.84
CA PHE A 506 12.75 4.29 -31.19
C PHE A 506 14.10 3.68 -30.85
N VAL A 507 14.17 2.92 -29.75
CA VAL A 507 15.43 2.47 -29.14
C VAL A 507 15.32 1.03 -28.64
N GLY A 508 16.46 0.34 -28.56
CA GLY A 508 16.57 -0.96 -27.90
C GLY A 508 16.58 -0.84 -26.38
N ARG A 509 16.35 -1.96 -25.69
CA ARG A 509 16.22 -2.01 -24.21
C ARG A 509 17.46 -1.45 -23.49
N ARG A 510 18.65 -1.77 -23.96
CA ARG A 510 19.92 -1.39 -23.30
C ARG A 510 20.09 0.13 -23.25
N ILE A 511 19.86 0.80 -24.35
CA ILE A 511 20.01 2.26 -24.45
C ILE A 511 18.86 2.98 -23.75
N ALA A 512 17.65 2.43 -23.83
CA ALA A 512 16.49 3.01 -23.16
C ALA A 512 16.72 3.22 -21.66
N SER A 513 17.34 2.27 -20.96
CA SER A 513 17.61 2.40 -19.52
C SER A 513 18.59 3.54 -19.18
N GLN A 514 19.56 3.81 -20.05
CA GLN A 514 20.56 4.85 -19.87
C GLN A 514 20.06 6.24 -20.23
N LEU A 515 19.29 6.34 -21.34
CA LEU A 515 18.87 7.62 -21.90
C LEU A 515 17.53 8.13 -21.38
N TYR A 516 16.64 7.24 -20.93
CA TYR A 516 15.27 7.59 -20.61
C TYR A 516 15.17 8.78 -19.64
N LYS A 517 15.91 8.73 -18.55
CA LYS A 517 15.84 9.76 -17.50
C LYS A 517 16.37 11.10 -18.02
N SER A 518 17.56 11.11 -18.62
CA SER A 518 18.23 12.33 -19.08
C SER A 518 17.47 13.01 -20.22
N MET A 519 17.05 12.26 -21.25
CA MET A 519 16.30 12.79 -22.38
C MET A 519 14.92 13.29 -21.94
N LYS A 520 14.22 12.49 -21.13
CA LYS A 520 12.88 12.88 -20.65
C LYS A 520 12.92 14.15 -19.80
N SER A 521 13.86 14.27 -18.85
CA SER A 521 14.00 15.49 -18.03
C SER A 521 14.30 16.70 -18.90
N PHE A 522 15.32 16.57 -19.77
CA PHE A 522 15.77 17.66 -20.64
C PHE A 522 14.66 18.25 -21.52
N PHE A 523 13.87 17.37 -22.20
CA PHE A 523 12.81 17.83 -23.09
C PHE A 523 11.57 18.30 -22.31
N ASN A 524 11.23 17.65 -21.21
CA ASN A 524 10.09 18.08 -20.37
C ASN A 524 10.32 19.48 -19.77
N GLU A 525 11.54 19.80 -19.31
CA GLU A 525 11.89 21.13 -18.80
C GLU A 525 11.69 22.24 -19.85
N ARG A 526 11.72 21.87 -21.14
CA ARG A 526 11.52 22.78 -22.28
C ARG A 526 10.10 22.74 -22.84
N GLY A 527 9.17 22.04 -22.15
CA GLY A 527 7.79 21.89 -22.61
C GLY A 527 7.63 21.01 -23.86
N ILE A 528 8.65 20.22 -24.22
CA ILE A 528 8.62 19.33 -25.38
C ILE A 528 8.20 17.93 -24.90
N ALA A 529 7.10 17.43 -25.43
CA ALA A 529 6.61 16.11 -25.08
C ALA A 529 7.58 15.01 -25.59
N THR A 530 7.66 13.90 -24.85
CA THR A 530 8.50 12.76 -25.26
C THR A 530 7.69 11.47 -25.33
N GLN A 531 7.95 10.64 -26.35
CA GLN A 531 7.41 9.29 -26.48
C GLN A 531 8.55 8.30 -26.72
N PHE A 532 8.64 7.27 -25.90
CA PHE A 532 9.60 6.19 -26.10
C PHE A 532 8.88 4.93 -26.59
N PHE A 533 9.43 4.34 -27.62
CA PHE A 533 9.11 3.00 -28.09
C PHE A 533 10.37 2.12 -27.94
N VAL A 534 10.34 1.26 -26.92
CA VAL A 534 11.44 0.35 -26.60
C VAL A 534 11.19 -0.98 -27.30
N SER A 535 12.06 -1.37 -28.22
CA SER A 535 11.95 -2.63 -28.92
C SER A 535 12.79 -3.72 -28.24
N PHE A 536 12.14 -4.88 -28.06
CA PHE A 536 12.79 -6.11 -27.57
C PHE A 536 13.19 -7.03 -28.74
N ASN A 537 12.38 -7.03 -29.78
CA ASN A 537 12.60 -7.75 -31.02
C ASN A 537 12.16 -6.86 -32.19
N PRO A 538 13.09 -6.10 -32.82
CA PRO A 538 12.74 -5.14 -33.85
C PRO A 538 11.93 -5.73 -35.02
N ASN A 539 12.25 -6.94 -35.46
CA ASN A 539 11.52 -7.61 -36.55
C ASN A 539 10.03 -7.83 -36.23
N LYS A 540 9.74 -8.26 -34.99
CA LYS A 540 8.36 -8.52 -34.55
C LYS A 540 7.65 -7.23 -34.11
N ASP A 541 8.37 -6.33 -33.47
CA ASP A 541 7.82 -5.11 -32.93
C ASP A 541 7.45 -4.12 -34.04
N ALA A 542 8.26 -4.01 -35.10
CA ALA A 542 8.03 -3.12 -36.22
C ALA A 542 6.74 -3.42 -37.01
N THR A 543 6.22 -4.64 -36.97
CA THR A 543 5.03 -5.06 -37.71
C THR A 543 3.73 -5.02 -36.88
N ASN A 544 3.78 -4.68 -35.59
CA ASN A 544 2.61 -4.74 -34.70
C ASN A 544 1.75 -3.47 -34.76
N LEU A 545 0.82 -3.40 -35.72
CA LEU A 545 -0.09 -2.26 -35.92
C LEU A 545 -0.92 -1.87 -34.70
N SER A 546 -1.25 -2.82 -33.82
CA SER A 546 -2.00 -2.51 -32.59
C SER A 546 -1.17 -1.68 -31.61
N LYS A 547 0.15 -1.95 -31.49
CA LYS A 547 1.05 -1.13 -30.68
C LYS A 547 1.14 0.30 -31.22
N PHE A 548 1.26 0.46 -32.55
CA PHE A 548 1.38 1.78 -33.17
C PHE A 548 0.09 2.59 -33.07
N GLY A 549 -1.08 1.93 -33.12
CA GLY A 549 -2.35 2.60 -32.83
C GLY A 549 -2.37 3.20 -31.42
N ASN A 550 -1.98 2.42 -30.41
CA ASN A 550 -1.90 2.90 -29.03
C ASN A 550 -0.84 4.00 -28.88
N LEU A 551 0.31 3.91 -29.56
CA LEU A 551 1.34 4.96 -29.53
C LEU A 551 0.82 6.28 -30.12
N GLY A 552 0.11 6.24 -31.25
CA GLY A 552 -0.51 7.43 -31.86
C GLY A 552 -1.50 8.11 -30.92
N LEU A 553 -2.34 7.32 -30.23
CA LEU A 553 -3.27 7.85 -29.22
C LEU A 553 -2.54 8.46 -28.00
N GLN A 554 -1.42 7.85 -27.55
CA GLN A 554 -0.60 8.40 -26.47
C GLN A 554 0.08 9.71 -26.91
N MET A 555 0.56 9.79 -28.14
CA MET A 555 1.14 11.01 -28.72
C MET A 555 0.11 12.14 -28.73
N LEU A 556 -1.10 11.85 -29.22
CA LEU A 556 -2.22 12.80 -29.24
C LEU A 556 -2.48 13.38 -27.85
N THR A 557 -2.58 12.51 -26.85
CA THR A 557 -2.89 12.92 -25.47
C THR A 557 -1.79 13.79 -24.87
N LYS A 558 -0.54 13.47 -25.14
CA LYS A 558 0.62 14.26 -24.65
C LYS A 558 0.70 15.64 -25.28
N LEU A 559 0.13 15.82 -26.46
CA LEU A 559 0.02 17.10 -27.15
C LEU A 559 -1.25 17.90 -26.78
N GLY A 560 -2.10 17.37 -25.88
CA GLY A 560 -3.31 18.03 -25.38
C GLY A 560 -4.58 17.71 -26.15
N GLY A 561 -4.59 16.65 -26.97
CA GLY A 561 -5.80 16.05 -27.56
C GLY A 561 -6.51 15.14 -26.57
N ASN A 562 -7.75 14.77 -26.88
CA ASN A 562 -8.54 13.84 -26.08
C ASN A 562 -9.01 12.67 -26.93
N ILE A 563 -8.69 11.47 -26.50
CA ILE A 563 -9.13 10.25 -27.18
C ILE A 563 -10.65 10.10 -26.99
N TRP A 564 -11.10 10.21 -25.75
CA TRP A 564 -12.51 10.27 -25.33
C TRP A 564 -12.64 11.21 -24.13
N MET A 565 -13.87 11.51 -23.76
CA MET A 565 -14.23 12.23 -22.54
C MET A 565 -15.41 11.50 -21.89
N ILE A 566 -15.56 11.61 -20.59
CA ILE A 566 -16.74 11.10 -19.89
C ILE A 566 -17.88 12.12 -19.98
N GLU A 567 -19.12 11.64 -20.22
CA GLU A 567 -20.32 12.47 -20.16
C GLU A 567 -20.76 12.63 -18.69
N LYS A 568 -19.88 13.19 -17.86
CA LYS A 568 -20.18 13.53 -16.47
C LYS A 568 -19.82 14.98 -16.26
N SER A 569 -20.82 15.78 -16.04
CA SER A 569 -20.62 17.19 -15.78
C SER A 569 -20.72 17.46 -14.27
N LEU A 570 -19.71 18.07 -13.74
CA LEU A 570 -19.73 18.75 -12.43
C LEU A 570 -19.23 20.18 -12.70
N PRO A 571 -20.15 21.08 -13.09
CA PRO A 571 -19.76 22.41 -13.53
C PRO A 571 -18.99 23.18 -12.45
N ASN A 572 -18.01 23.95 -12.88
CA ASN A 572 -17.17 24.77 -12.02
C ASN A 572 -16.48 23.99 -10.89
N SER A 573 -16.09 22.75 -11.15
CA SER A 573 -15.43 21.89 -10.20
C SER A 573 -14.04 21.50 -10.64
N LEU A 574 -13.18 21.27 -9.65
CA LEU A 574 -11.81 20.80 -9.79
C LEU A 574 -11.70 19.46 -9.06
N VAL A 575 -11.23 18.43 -9.74
CA VAL A 575 -10.90 17.16 -9.11
C VAL A 575 -9.39 17.06 -8.94
N VAL A 576 -8.92 16.82 -7.73
CA VAL A 576 -7.50 16.74 -7.39
C VAL A 576 -7.17 15.33 -6.94
N GLY A 577 -6.11 14.76 -7.48
CA GLY A 577 -5.49 13.53 -6.99
C GLY A 577 -4.14 13.85 -6.37
N ALA A 578 -3.83 13.27 -5.22
CA ALA A 578 -2.57 13.43 -4.52
C ALA A 578 -1.96 12.08 -4.19
N ASP A 579 -0.67 11.91 -4.51
CA ASP A 579 0.10 10.70 -4.18
C ASP A 579 1.49 11.07 -3.66
N VAL A 580 2.11 10.17 -2.89
CA VAL A 580 3.47 10.31 -2.38
C VAL A 580 4.30 9.07 -2.69
N SER A 581 5.46 9.28 -3.29
CA SER A 581 6.45 8.23 -3.51
C SER A 581 7.65 8.45 -2.60
N ASN A 582 7.94 7.47 -1.75
CA ASN A 582 9.06 7.51 -0.80
C ASN A 582 10.28 6.79 -1.38
N SER A 583 11.45 7.43 -1.29
CA SER A 583 12.74 6.85 -1.66
C SER A 583 13.78 7.06 -0.55
N LYS A 584 14.99 6.49 -0.71
CA LYS A 584 16.13 6.74 0.19
C LYS A 584 16.54 8.20 0.24
N LYS A 585 16.45 8.90 -0.90
CA LYS A 585 16.91 10.29 -1.08
C LYS A 585 15.86 11.34 -0.69
N GLY A 586 14.64 10.94 -0.39
CA GLY A 586 13.54 11.84 -0.04
C GLY A 586 12.20 11.34 -0.55
N SER A 587 11.18 12.13 -0.35
CA SER A 587 9.81 11.85 -0.81
C SER A 587 9.42 12.80 -1.92
N VAL A 588 8.72 12.28 -2.92
CA VAL A 588 8.14 13.06 -4.02
C VAL A 588 6.65 13.12 -3.80
N ILE A 589 6.11 14.31 -3.63
CA ILE A 589 4.67 14.58 -3.55
C ILE A 589 4.22 15.06 -4.91
N SER A 590 3.16 14.48 -5.46
CA SER A 590 2.54 14.91 -6.72
C SER A 590 1.06 15.20 -6.50
N LEU A 591 0.60 16.32 -7.08
CA LEU A 591 -0.81 16.65 -7.18
C LEU A 591 -1.17 16.81 -8.65
N THR A 592 -2.30 16.23 -9.03
CA THR A 592 -2.86 16.37 -10.39
C THR A 592 -4.29 16.88 -10.30
N GLY A 593 -4.54 18.07 -10.86
CA GLY A 593 -5.88 18.63 -10.99
C GLY A 593 -6.46 18.34 -12.35
N GLN A 594 -7.69 17.82 -12.40
CA GLN A 594 -8.48 17.64 -13.61
C GLN A 594 -9.71 18.54 -13.56
N PHE A 595 -9.97 19.26 -14.63
CA PHE A 595 -11.03 20.25 -14.71
C PHE A 595 -11.59 20.41 -16.13
N ASP A 596 -12.47 21.36 -16.33
CA ASP A 596 -13.47 21.59 -17.36
C ASP A 596 -14.73 20.72 -17.17
N SER A 597 -15.69 20.86 -18.08
CA SER A 597 -16.98 20.15 -17.99
C SER A 597 -16.86 18.62 -18.01
N ASN A 598 -15.79 18.09 -18.57
CA ASN A 598 -15.56 16.65 -18.76
C ASN A 598 -14.27 16.15 -18.10
N PHE A 599 -13.63 16.96 -17.26
CA PHE A 599 -12.34 16.68 -16.59
C PHE A 599 -11.22 16.32 -17.58
N SER A 600 -11.21 17.01 -18.72
CA SER A 600 -10.29 16.71 -19.82
C SER A 600 -9.00 17.55 -19.79
N LYS A 601 -9.00 18.67 -19.10
CA LYS A 601 -7.80 19.51 -18.86
C LYS A 601 -7.09 19.06 -17.61
N ILE A 602 -5.76 19.05 -17.64
CA ILE A 602 -4.90 18.60 -16.55
C ILE A 602 -3.89 19.67 -16.19
N TYR A 603 -3.72 19.91 -14.90
CA TYR A 603 -2.64 20.71 -14.33
C TYR A 603 -1.98 19.93 -13.20
N SER A 604 -0.63 19.85 -13.19
CA SER A 604 0.10 19.05 -12.22
C SER A 604 1.13 19.88 -11.48
N SER A 605 1.33 19.59 -10.20
CA SER A 605 2.38 20.15 -9.34
C SER A 605 3.16 19.01 -8.69
N VAL A 606 4.49 19.14 -8.62
CA VAL A 606 5.37 18.13 -8.05
C VAL A 606 6.36 18.81 -7.10
N ARG A 607 6.56 18.23 -5.92
CA ARG A 607 7.57 18.70 -4.94
C ARG A 607 8.40 17.55 -4.42
N ILE A 608 9.71 17.80 -4.30
CA ILE A 608 10.64 16.91 -3.62
C ILE A 608 10.86 17.45 -2.22
N VAL A 609 10.62 16.61 -1.22
CA VAL A 609 10.76 16.96 0.19
C VAL A 609 11.66 15.95 0.90
N LYS A 610 12.16 16.29 2.09
CA LYS A 610 12.86 15.33 2.96
C LYS A 610 11.92 14.14 3.22
N LYS A 611 12.50 12.96 3.48
CA LYS A 611 11.74 11.73 3.70
C LYS A 611 10.56 11.92 4.67
N ILE A 612 9.36 11.56 4.23
CA ILE A 612 8.14 11.65 5.02
C ILE A 612 8.05 10.40 5.90
N GLU A 613 8.12 10.56 7.23
CA GLU A 613 8.08 9.44 8.17
C GLU A 613 6.66 8.97 8.54
N LYS A 614 5.66 9.84 8.43
CA LYS A 614 4.28 9.60 8.91
C LYS A 614 3.21 9.65 7.82
N ASP A 615 3.57 9.50 6.56
CA ASP A 615 2.66 9.58 5.40
C ASP A 615 1.81 10.88 5.33
N ILE A 616 2.18 11.93 6.06
CA ILE A 616 1.55 13.25 6.01
C ILE A 616 2.28 14.10 4.99
N MET A 617 1.57 14.58 3.99
CA MET A 617 2.14 15.37 2.90
C MET A 617 2.42 16.80 3.34
N SER A 618 3.68 17.10 3.67
CA SER A 618 4.09 18.47 3.94
C SER A 618 4.00 19.32 2.68
N GLY A 619 3.33 20.49 2.77
CA GLY A 619 3.15 21.41 1.65
C GLY A 619 1.99 21.08 0.72
N VAL A 620 1.18 20.06 1.00
CA VAL A 620 -0.02 19.72 0.20
C VAL A 620 -0.98 20.91 0.08
N SER A 621 -1.11 21.72 1.13
CA SER A 621 -1.97 22.90 1.13
C SER A 621 -1.49 23.98 0.13
N ASP A 622 -0.18 24.22 0.05
CA ASP A 622 0.39 25.16 -0.94
C ASP A 622 0.21 24.65 -2.36
N MET A 623 0.47 23.35 -2.58
CA MET A 623 0.27 22.73 -3.88
C MET A 623 -1.21 22.75 -4.30
N THR A 624 -2.14 22.62 -3.35
CA THR A 624 -3.58 22.76 -3.63
C THR A 624 -3.91 24.18 -4.13
N ILE A 625 -3.34 25.19 -3.50
CA ILE A 625 -3.51 26.58 -3.98
C ILE A 625 -2.93 26.75 -5.39
N GLU A 626 -1.76 26.19 -5.69
CA GLU A 626 -1.18 26.21 -7.03
C GLU A 626 -2.11 25.59 -8.08
N ILE A 627 -2.73 24.45 -7.77
CA ILE A 627 -3.69 23.79 -8.67
C ILE A 627 -4.95 24.64 -8.86
N VAL A 628 -5.47 25.27 -7.79
CA VAL A 628 -6.64 26.17 -7.87
C VAL A 628 -6.32 27.40 -8.72
N GLU A 629 -5.12 27.98 -8.59
CA GLU A 629 -4.68 29.09 -9.45
C GLU A 629 -4.49 28.66 -10.92
N GLY A 630 -3.97 27.44 -11.14
CA GLY A 630 -3.91 26.84 -12.48
C GLY A 630 -5.30 26.71 -13.11
N TYR A 631 -6.28 26.25 -12.33
CA TYR A 631 -7.69 26.24 -12.74
C TYR A 631 -8.18 27.66 -13.09
N LYS A 632 -7.98 28.63 -12.18
CA LYS A 632 -8.40 30.03 -12.37
C LYS A 632 -7.83 30.63 -13.66
N LYS A 633 -6.54 30.39 -13.91
CA LYS A 633 -5.87 30.83 -15.14
C LYS A 633 -6.49 30.24 -16.40
N ALA A 634 -6.90 28.98 -16.36
CA ALA A 634 -7.45 28.26 -17.50
C ALA A 634 -8.95 28.50 -17.75
N MET A 635 -9.73 28.77 -16.66
CA MET A 635 -11.19 28.87 -16.68
C MET A 635 -11.73 30.29 -16.44
N GLY A 636 -10.87 31.26 -16.07
CA GLY A 636 -11.23 32.65 -15.80
C GLY A 636 -11.80 32.90 -14.39
N SER A 637 -12.15 31.88 -13.63
CA SER A 637 -12.71 31.98 -12.28
C SER A 637 -12.18 30.86 -11.39
N ILE A 638 -12.27 31.00 -10.06
CA ILE A 638 -11.98 29.89 -9.13
C ILE A 638 -13.06 28.81 -9.21
N PRO A 639 -12.73 27.54 -8.93
CA PRO A 639 -13.73 26.48 -8.88
C PRO A 639 -14.70 26.70 -7.70
N LYS A 640 -15.96 26.30 -7.86
CA LYS A 640 -16.92 26.29 -6.76
C LYS A 640 -16.69 25.12 -5.80
N THR A 641 -16.23 23.98 -6.32
CA THR A 641 -16.00 22.77 -5.56
C THR A 641 -14.65 22.16 -5.90
N VAL A 642 -13.93 21.69 -4.90
CA VAL A 642 -12.72 20.89 -5.02
C VAL A 642 -13.02 19.50 -4.46
N VAL A 643 -12.93 18.45 -5.30
CA VAL A 643 -13.02 17.06 -4.89
C VAL A 643 -11.61 16.49 -4.83
N PHE A 644 -11.12 16.24 -3.63
CA PHE A 644 -9.73 15.86 -3.38
C PHE A 644 -9.64 14.36 -3.05
N TYR A 645 -8.91 13.61 -3.89
CA TYR A 645 -8.57 12.19 -3.67
C TYR A 645 -7.12 12.08 -3.22
N ARG A 646 -6.91 11.57 -2.01
CA ARG A 646 -5.60 11.37 -1.39
C ARG A 646 -5.25 9.88 -1.36
N ASP A 647 -4.22 9.44 -2.10
CA ASP A 647 -3.80 8.05 -2.13
C ASP A 647 -2.99 7.65 -0.89
N GLY A 648 -3.31 6.49 -0.36
CA GLY A 648 -2.56 5.79 0.67
C GLY A 648 -2.54 6.47 2.04
N ALA A 649 -3.40 6.01 2.96
CA ALA A 649 -3.26 6.25 4.39
C ALA A 649 -3.91 5.10 5.16
N SER A 650 -3.29 4.71 6.26
CA SER A 650 -3.88 3.71 7.15
C SER A 650 -5.05 4.30 7.94
N GLU A 651 -5.99 3.46 8.35
CA GLU A 651 -7.16 3.87 9.13
C GLU A 651 -6.77 4.64 10.42
N GLY A 652 -5.70 4.21 11.09
CA GLY A 652 -5.19 4.91 12.28
C GLY A 652 -4.63 6.32 12.01
N GLN A 653 -4.43 6.70 10.75
CA GLN A 653 -3.91 8.01 10.34
C GLN A 653 -5.03 8.99 9.95
N LEU A 654 -6.28 8.53 9.74
CA LEU A 654 -7.37 9.37 9.23
C LEU A 654 -7.61 10.64 10.06
N LYS A 655 -7.60 10.51 11.41
CA LYS A 655 -7.73 11.67 12.30
C LYS A 655 -6.57 12.66 12.14
N SER A 656 -5.34 12.13 12.00
CA SER A 656 -4.16 12.96 11.79
C SER A 656 -4.20 13.70 10.44
N LEU A 657 -4.70 13.05 9.39
CA LEU A 657 -4.90 13.68 8.08
C LEU A 657 -5.93 14.81 8.16
N LEU A 658 -7.05 14.59 8.85
CA LEU A 658 -8.05 15.63 9.04
C LEU A 658 -7.46 16.85 9.75
N ASP A 659 -6.68 16.64 10.82
CA ASP A 659 -6.11 17.72 11.62
C ASP A 659 -4.91 18.41 10.93
N GLN A 660 -4.16 17.74 10.09
CA GLN A 660 -2.89 18.26 9.52
C GLN A 660 -2.93 18.57 8.03
N GLU A 661 -3.69 17.83 7.22
CA GLU A 661 -3.80 18.10 5.79
C GLU A 661 -5.09 18.89 5.49
N VAL A 662 -6.26 18.34 5.83
CA VAL A 662 -7.55 18.97 5.48
C VAL A 662 -7.71 20.34 6.10
N LYS A 663 -7.45 20.48 7.40
CA LYS A 663 -7.52 21.74 8.12
C LYS A 663 -6.60 22.79 7.48
N LYS A 664 -5.36 22.45 7.14
CA LYS A 664 -4.42 23.38 6.51
C LYS A 664 -4.83 23.79 5.08
N ILE A 665 -5.43 22.87 4.33
CA ILE A 665 -5.97 23.18 3.00
C ILE A 665 -7.11 24.21 3.15
N GLU A 666 -8.05 23.97 4.05
CA GLU A 666 -9.18 24.85 4.35
C GLU A 666 -8.71 26.23 4.80
N GLU A 667 -7.76 26.27 5.74
CA GLU A 667 -7.15 27.53 6.24
C GLU A 667 -6.53 28.35 5.10
N LYS A 668 -5.75 27.72 4.23
CA LYS A 668 -5.11 28.41 3.12
C LYS A 668 -6.09 28.85 2.05
N LEU A 669 -7.11 28.04 1.76
CA LEU A 669 -8.18 28.45 0.85
C LEU A 669 -8.92 29.68 1.40
N PHE A 670 -9.23 29.70 2.70
CA PHE A 670 -9.89 30.83 3.34
C PHE A 670 -9.01 32.07 3.36
N LEU A 671 -7.74 31.95 3.75
CA LEU A 671 -6.79 33.07 3.75
C LEU A 671 -6.64 33.74 2.38
N LYS A 672 -6.73 32.94 1.30
CA LYS A 672 -6.55 33.46 -0.06
C LYS A 672 -7.81 33.98 -0.71
N TYR A 673 -8.97 33.35 -0.45
CA TYR A 673 -10.22 33.63 -1.18
C TYR A 673 -11.36 34.12 -0.28
N GLY A 674 -11.16 34.16 1.04
CA GLY A 674 -12.20 34.55 2.01
C GLY A 674 -13.42 33.64 1.94
N GLU A 675 -14.61 34.24 2.08
CA GLU A 675 -15.89 33.54 1.99
C GLU A 675 -16.19 32.95 0.60
N GLN A 676 -15.50 33.42 -0.43
CA GLN A 676 -15.64 32.88 -1.79
C GLN A 676 -14.79 31.62 -2.05
N LYS A 677 -14.11 31.10 -1.01
CA LYS A 677 -13.28 29.90 -1.18
C LYS A 677 -14.07 28.74 -1.78
N PRO A 678 -13.42 27.87 -2.54
CA PRO A 678 -14.04 26.62 -3.01
C PRO A 678 -14.52 25.78 -1.83
N LYS A 679 -15.67 25.10 -1.97
CA LYS A 679 -16.08 24.04 -1.06
C LYS A 679 -15.23 22.80 -1.28
N LEU A 680 -14.92 22.07 -0.21
CA LEU A 680 -13.99 20.93 -0.24
C LEU A 680 -14.69 19.61 0.09
N ILE A 681 -14.42 18.60 -0.72
CA ILE A 681 -14.65 17.19 -0.38
C ILE A 681 -13.29 16.51 -0.33
N PHE A 682 -12.95 15.85 0.78
CA PHE A 682 -11.66 15.18 0.94
C PHE A 682 -11.86 13.68 1.18
N ILE A 683 -11.26 12.86 0.30
CA ILE A 683 -11.46 11.40 0.23
C ILE A 683 -10.10 10.73 0.28
N VAL A 684 -9.92 9.80 1.21
CA VAL A 684 -8.75 8.92 1.24
C VAL A 684 -9.00 7.66 0.41
N VAL A 685 -8.02 7.30 -0.40
CA VAL A 685 -8.08 6.17 -1.34
C VAL A 685 -7.11 5.08 -0.90
N ASN A 686 -7.60 3.89 -0.57
CA ASN A 686 -6.79 2.75 -0.17
C ASN A 686 -6.85 1.64 -1.22
N LYS A 687 -5.77 1.47 -1.98
CA LYS A 687 -5.62 0.46 -3.05
C LYS A 687 -5.19 -0.92 -2.54
N LYS A 688 -4.54 -0.97 -1.37
CA LYS A 688 -3.93 -2.19 -0.80
C LYS A 688 -4.72 -2.64 0.43
N ILE A 689 -5.87 -3.25 0.18
CA ILE A 689 -6.77 -3.80 1.21
C ILE A 689 -6.85 -5.32 1.07
N ASP A 690 -7.33 -5.98 2.11
CA ASP A 690 -7.47 -7.43 2.16
C ASP A 690 -8.91 -7.91 1.92
N ASP A 691 -9.83 -6.99 1.85
CA ASP A 691 -11.23 -7.26 1.53
C ASP A 691 -11.38 -7.65 0.06
N PHE A 692 -12.28 -8.57 -0.22
CA PHE A 692 -12.75 -8.86 -1.57
C PHE A 692 -14.21 -9.32 -1.57
N PHE A 693 -14.84 -9.22 -2.74
CA PHE A 693 -16.22 -9.58 -2.96
C PHE A 693 -16.34 -10.53 -4.12
N SER A 694 -17.25 -11.48 -4.02
CA SER A 694 -17.58 -12.42 -5.10
C SER A 694 -19.09 -12.54 -5.27
N THR A 695 -19.51 -13.03 -6.44
CA THR A 695 -20.94 -13.22 -6.72
C THR A 695 -21.52 -14.37 -5.89
N THR A 696 -22.85 -14.33 -5.68
CA THR A 696 -23.63 -15.40 -5.07
C THR A 696 -24.23 -16.32 -6.17
N GLY A 697 -24.66 -17.53 -5.79
CA GLY A 697 -25.42 -18.41 -6.70
C GLY A 697 -24.56 -19.32 -7.57
N GLY A 698 -23.66 -20.08 -6.98
CA GLY A 698 -22.78 -21.04 -7.64
C GLY A 698 -21.34 -20.93 -7.20
N ALA A 699 -20.38 -21.32 -8.05
CA ALA A 699 -18.97 -21.09 -7.79
C ALA A 699 -18.68 -19.58 -7.68
N ALA A 700 -17.88 -19.18 -6.69
CA ALA A 700 -17.52 -17.78 -6.48
C ALA A 700 -16.82 -17.20 -7.72
N ARG A 701 -17.31 -16.07 -8.22
CA ARG A 701 -16.76 -15.36 -9.40
C ARG A 701 -16.47 -13.91 -9.04
N ASN A 702 -15.59 -13.30 -9.80
CA ASN A 702 -15.38 -11.85 -9.69
C ASN A 702 -16.67 -11.09 -10.02
N PRO A 703 -16.99 -10.01 -9.28
CA PRO A 703 -18.07 -9.13 -9.66
C PRO A 703 -17.73 -8.34 -10.93
N GLU A 704 -18.75 -7.84 -11.62
CA GLU A 704 -18.58 -6.92 -12.73
C GLU A 704 -18.03 -5.56 -12.24
N GLY A 705 -17.42 -4.80 -13.15
CA GLY A 705 -16.98 -3.43 -12.88
C GLY A 705 -18.14 -2.52 -12.49
N GLY A 706 -17.93 -1.61 -11.53
CA GLY A 706 -18.95 -0.71 -11.00
C GLY A 706 -19.67 -1.23 -9.74
N LEU A 707 -19.22 -2.35 -9.15
CA LEU A 707 -19.75 -2.78 -7.86
C LEU A 707 -19.32 -1.84 -6.74
N ILE A 708 -20.29 -1.33 -5.98
CA ILE A 708 -20.10 -0.57 -4.74
C ILE A 708 -20.62 -1.40 -3.56
N VAL A 709 -19.86 -1.44 -2.46
CA VAL A 709 -20.31 -1.99 -1.18
C VAL A 709 -20.10 -0.92 -0.11
N ASN A 710 -21.18 -0.46 0.49
CA ASN A 710 -21.21 0.63 1.48
C ASN A 710 -22.00 0.31 2.73
N ASP A 711 -22.37 -0.96 2.93
CA ASP A 711 -23.14 -1.45 4.06
C ASP A 711 -22.44 -2.62 4.74
N GLN A 712 -22.92 -3.13 5.81
CA GLN A 712 -22.59 -4.34 6.58
C GLN A 712 -21.09 -4.65 6.85
N CYS A 713 -20.18 -4.43 5.90
CA CYS A 713 -18.72 -4.65 6.04
C CYS A 713 -17.91 -3.35 6.02
N VAL A 714 -18.55 -2.19 6.14
CA VAL A 714 -17.90 -0.89 6.26
C VAL A 714 -17.93 -0.39 7.71
N LYS A 715 -16.99 0.49 8.06
CA LYS A 715 -16.95 1.14 9.38
C LYS A 715 -18.15 2.09 9.53
N SER A 716 -18.67 2.18 10.77
CA SER A 716 -19.80 3.07 11.07
C SER A 716 -19.40 4.49 11.46
N ASP A 717 -18.12 4.68 11.83
CA ASP A 717 -17.67 5.93 12.44
C ASP A 717 -17.57 7.08 11.42
N TYR A 718 -17.54 6.75 10.13
CA TYR A 718 -17.47 7.73 9.01
C TYR A 718 -18.03 7.13 7.72
N ALA A 719 -18.34 8.00 6.76
CA ALA A 719 -18.79 7.57 5.44
C ALA A 719 -17.66 6.93 4.65
N ASN A 720 -17.85 5.68 4.24
CA ASN A 720 -16.86 4.94 3.47
C ASN A 720 -17.51 3.86 2.60
N PHE A 721 -16.85 3.45 1.55
CA PHE A 721 -17.33 2.44 0.63
C PHE A 721 -16.19 1.70 -0.06
N PHE A 722 -16.46 0.49 -0.47
CA PHE A 722 -15.60 -0.28 -1.38
C PHE A 722 -16.10 -0.17 -2.81
N MET A 723 -15.17 -0.10 -3.76
CA MET A 723 -15.50 -0.10 -5.19
C MET A 723 -14.64 -1.11 -5.94
N VAL A 724 -15.28 -1.96 -6.73
CA VAL A 724 -14.64 -2.75 -7.79
C VAL A 724 -14.87 -2.02 -9.10
N ALA A 725 -13.91 -1.20 -9.52
CA ALA A 725 -14.09 -0.33 -10.68
C ALA A 725 -13.99 -1.10 -12.01
N GLN A 726 -13.19 -2.17 -12.08
CA GLN A 726 -12.87 -2.87 -13.32
C GLN A 726 -13.15 -4.37 -13.22
N LYS A 727 -13.57 -4.97 -14.30
CA LYS A 727 -13.67 -6.42 -14.45
C LYS A 727 -12.29 -7.06 -14.43
N VAL A 728 -12.11 -8.10 -13.62
CA VAL A 728 -10.84 -8.83 -13.49
C VAL A 728 -11.04 -10.23 -14.07
N THR A 729 -10.21 -10.58 -15.05
CA THR A 729 -10.24 -11.90 -15.71
C THR A 729 -9.19 -12.85 -15.17
N GLN A 730 -8.10 -12.33 -14.62
CA GLN A 730 -7.03 -13.13 -14.00
C GLN A 730 -6.96 -12.88 -12.51
N GLY A 731 -7.18 -13.93 -11.71
CA GLY A 731 -7.17 -13.86 -10.26
C GLY A 731 -8.45 -13.29 -9.66
N THR A 732 -8.36 -12.81 -8.43
CA THR A 732 -9.47 -12.25 -7.64
C THR A 732 -9.46 -10.73 -7.71
N ALA A 733 -10.60 -10.13 -8.01
CA ALA A 733 -10.79 -8.68 -7.99
C ALA A 733 -10.52 -8.11 -6.59
N ARG A 734 -9.66 -7.11 -6.53
CA ARG A 734 -9.38 -6.38 -5.30
C ARG A 734 -10.06 -5.02 -5.37
N PRO A 735 -11.03 -4.75 -4.51
CA PRO A 735 -11.68 -3.45 -4.48
C PRO A 735 -10.70 -2.36 -4.03
N THR A 736 -11.11 -1.12 -4.21
CA THR A 736 -10.49 0.05 -3.58
C THR A 736 -11.42 0.54 -2.48
N HIS A 737 -10.86 0.87 -1.32
CA HIS A 737 -11.62 1.44 -0.20
C HIS A 737 -11.49 2.96 -0.21
N TYR A 738 -12.60 3.65 -0.13
CA TYR A 738 -12.72 5.11 -0.10
C TYR A 738 -13.27 5.54 1.24
N SER A 739 -12.56 6.46 1.92
CA SER A 739 -12.97 7.04 3.20
C SER A 739 -13.19 8.53 3.02
N VAL A 740 -14.42 9.01 3.18
CA VAL A 740 -14.76 10.44 3.05
C VAL A 740 -14.52 11.12 4.38
N LEU A 741 -13.41 11.86 4.50
CA LEU A 741 -13.03 12.50 5.75
C LEU A 741 -13.70 13.86 5.96
N TYR A 742 -13.98 14.56 4.88
CA TYR A 742 -14.53 15.90 4.94
C TYR A 742 -15.44 16.15 3.74
N ASN A 743 -16.58 16.78 3.97
CA ASN A 743 -17.50 17.23 2.94
C ASN A 743 -18.28 18.45 3.45
N ASP A 744 -17.97 19.63 2.93
CA ASP A 744 -18.70 20.86 3.23
C ASP A 744 -19.67 21.27 2.10
N THR A 745 -19.91 20.36 1.16
CA THR A 745 -20.85 20.54 0.05
C THR A 745 -22.22 19.91 0.37
N THR A 746 -23.19 20.13 -0.53
CA THR A 746 -24.47 19.43 -0.52
C THR A 746 -24.48 18.13 -1.34
N MET A 747 -23.31 17.73 -1.91
CA MET A 747 -23.20 16.52 -2.73
C MET A 747 -23.53 15.29 -1.89
N GLU A 748 -24.49 14.52 -2.34
CA GLU A 748 -24.88 13.26 -1.71
C GLU A 748 -23.84 12.16 -2.00
N MET A 749 -23.78 11.14 -1.14
CA MET A 749 -22.85 10.02 -1.29
C MET A 749 -23.12 9.20 -2.57
N SER A 750 -24.37 9.13 -3.01
CA SER A 750 -24.77 8.52 -4.28
C SER A 750 -24.14 9.25 -5.48
N GLU A 751 -24.14 10.57 -5.46
CA GLU A 751 -23.50 11.38 -6.51
C GLU A 751 -21.98 11.25 -6.48
N LEU A 752 -21.39 11.25 -5.26
CA LEU A 752 -19.95 11.10 -5.07
C LEU A 752 -19.44 9.73 -5.54
N THR A 753 -20.17 8.64 -5.25
CA THR A 753 -19.80 7.29 -5.72
C THR A 753 -19.91 7.18 -7.23
N ASN A 754 -20.94 7.76 -7.84
CA ASN A 754 -21.10 7.84 -9.29
C ASN A 754 -19.98 8.66 -9.95
N LEU A 755 -19.62 9.81 -9.38
CA LEU A 755 -18.49 10.62 -9.86
C LEU A 755 -17.18 9.83 -9.75
N THR A 756 -16.92 9.21 -8.60
CA THR A 756 -15.73 8.40 -8.35
C THR A 756 -15.59 7.28 -9.38
N TYR A 757 -16.67 6.54 -9.66
CA TYR A 757 -16.69 5.50 -10.70
C TYR A 757 -16.47 6.08 -12.09
N SER A 758 -17.13 7.18 -12.43
CA SER A 758 -16.98 7.82 -13.75
C SER A 758 -15.53 8.24 -14.01
N LEU A 759 -14.84 8.79 -12.98
CA LEU A 759 -13.44 9.19 -13.09
C LEU A 759 -12.49 8.02 -13.32
N THR A 760 -12.84 6.78 -12.97
CA THR A 760 -12.02 5.61 -13.30
C THR A 760 -11.97 5.32 -14.78
N TRP A 761 -12.91 5.85 -15.59
CA TRP A 761 -12.98 5.73 -17.03
C TRP A 761 -12.23 6.84 -17.77
N ASN A 762 -11.70 7.83 -17.05
CA ASN A 762 -11.07 9.02 -17.63
C ASN A 762 -9.53 8.90 -17.74
N TYR A 763 -8.98 7.68 -17.88
CA TYR A 763 -7.55 7.43 -18.00
C TYR A 763 -7.15 7.07 -19.41
N SER A 764 -6.56 8.00 -20.15
CA SER A 764 -6.30 7.94 -21.60
C SER A 764 -5.35 6.82 -22.06
N ASN A 765 -4.56 6.22 -21.16
CA ASN A 765 -3.64 5.12 -21.54
C ASN A 765 -4.28 3.73 -21.56
N TRP A 766 -5.55 3.62 -21.15
CA TRP A 766 -6.28 2.35 -21.09
C TRP A 766 -7.73 2.52 -21.54
N MET A 767 -8.16 1.72 -22.52
CA MET A 767 -9.52 1.78 -23.11
C MET A 767 -10.57 1.07 -22.25
N GLY A 768 -10.61 1.35 -20.97
CA GLY A 768 -11.54 0.78 -19.99
C GLY A 768 -11.36 1.47 -18.65
N PRO A 769 -12.09 1.03 -17.61
CA PRO A 769 -11.91 1.61 -16.28
C PRO A 769 -10.58 1.16 -15.67
N VAL A 770 -9.97 2.04 -14.91
CA VAL A 770 -8.81 1.76 -14.06
C VAL A 770 -9.24 1.61 -12.61
N LYS A 771 -8.35 1.11 -11.77
CA LYS A 771 -8.66 0.73 -10.38
C LYS A 771 -9.11 1.91 -9.51
N VAL A 772 -8.61 3.11 -9.79
CA VAL A 772 -8.85 4.33 -9.01
C VAL A 772 -9.21 5.50 -9.93
N PRO A 773 -9.78 6.60 -9.44
CA PRO A 773 -9.99 7.82 -10.22
C PRO A 773 -8.74 8.28 -10.95
N SER A 774 -8.88 8.73 -12.18
CA SER A 774 -7.74 9.10 -13.06
C SER A 774 -6.75 10.09 -12.45
N PRO A 775 -7.12 11.08 -11.61
CA PRO A 775 -6.12 11.98 -11.00
C PRO A 775 -5.18 11.28 -10.01
N VAL A 776 -5.57 10.09 -9.51
CA VAL A 776 -4.80 9.29 -8.54
C VAL A 776 -4.04 8.15 -9.22
N GLN A 777 -4.39 7.83 -10.48
CA GLN A 777 -3.74 6.78 -11.26
C GLN A 777 -2.37 7.23 -11.77
#